data_fb6ffebcf950e89ed31069d48b396653
#
_entry.id   fb6ffebcf950e89ed31069d48b396653
#
_cell.length_a   1.000
_cell.length_b   1.000
_cell.length_c   1.000
_cell.angle_alpha   90.00
_cell.angle_beta   90.00
_cell.angle_gamma   90.00
#
_symmetry.space_group_name_H-M   'P 1'
#
loop_
_entity.id
_entity.type
_entity.pdbx_description
1 polymer ?
#
loop_
_entity_poly.entity_id
_entity_poly.type
_entity_poly.pdbx_seq_one_letter_code
_entity_poly.pdbx_strand_id
1 'polypeptide(L)'
;MLDNRLPQALQAGLDLTDTGKPAEFKQAGTGLFVKERPAFQSKPSHFLNPELSLLQFQRRVLEEARDAGNPLLERVKFLAIVSSNLDEFFMVRVAGLLQQIESGVQELSIDGRPPGAQLESIRAEVTKIVADAYETYHEDVMPALAAAGIILADYESLNPGQRLHLETYFRESIYPVLTPLAFDRGRPFPHISNLSLNLAVVVRDAEGAEHFARVKVPDSINPLVRVTTDSDRAGAAAFVWIEEVIRANLHFLFPGLDIVEAHPFHVTRDAEVAIKEIETDDLLATIEEAVWQRRFRDVVRLVVNARMPEDLLEILSSNLEIEPSSVYRVDGPVNLGRLRQLTGLERPDLKDRPFLAYAPVLTKEEDLFAAIRQEDILLHHPFDSFQPVVDFLQRAARDPAVLAIKMTLYRLGRDSPVVEALLEAVNRGKQVAVVVELQARFDEESNIEWARALEREGVHVVHGLPGLKVHSKVALVVRREGDVIRRYLHLASGNYNPTTARLYTDIGMFTCDPGIGGDATALFNHLTGYSSKHEFNQLLVAPLNLRQRLTELIEREIEFQRCGWSGQLIFKMNGLDDPGMIRLLYQASREGVRVNLLVRGICSLRPGVPGLSDNIRVTSIVGRFLEHSRIYWFRNGGNEEIYLGSADLMPRNLNRRVEVLFPVRSARLVARVRDEILHPYLADDANARQMRGDGSYTPKPRHGGFDSQARFLAQRARPVAPDRGAEARNGDGLPDLFTNETVDDESPSEPSGKIAPNGLKTALASKIADLDVSRQLGDLRSITRAVKDDANAWTGWPPEKARMTRLLEQGLSTIVTKGKNGSDR
;
A
#
# COMPACT_ATOMS: atom_id res chain seq x y z
N MET A 1 5.16 40.25 10.31
CA MET A 1 6.27 40.41 9.32
C MET A 1 7.32 39.41 9.71
N LEU A 2 7.24 38.20 9.18
CA LEU A 2 8.24 37.14 9.37
C LEU A 2 9.18 37.20 8.18
N ASP A 3 10.44 37.38 8.48
CA ASP A 3 11.55 37.58 7.56
C ASP A 3 11.74 36.32 6.68
N ASN A 4 11.56 36.50 5.38
CA ASN A 4 11.52 35.43 4.36
C ASN A 4 12.92 35.07 3.87
N ARG A 5 13.97 35.18 4.69
CA ARG A 5 15.35 34.88 4.28
C ARG A 5 15.71 33.43 4.66
N LEU A 6 16.03 32.64 3.66
CA LEU A 6 16.75 31.39 3.83
C LEU A 6 18.07 31.61 4.59
N PRO A 7 18.52 30.71 5.49
CA PRO A 7 19.76 30.82 6.21
C PRO A 7 20.96 30.99 5.25
N GLN A 8 21.86 31.92 5.53
CA GLN A 8 23.07 32.21 4.74
C GLN A 8 24.00 30.99 4.50
N ALA A 9 23.84 29.92 5.22
CA ALA A 9 24.58 28.66 5.02
C ALA A 9 24.25 27.94 3.70
N LEU A 10 23.15 28.28 3.01
CA LEU A 10 22.77 27.74 1.70
C LEU A 10 23.51 28.43 0.55
N GLN A 11 24.08 29.62 0.75
CA GLN A 11 24.78 30.36 -0.32
C GLN A 11 26.21 29.88 -0.55
N ALA A 12 26.83 29.21 0.39
CA ALA A 12 28.24 28.77 0.28
C ALA A 12 28.45 27.48 -0.54
N GLY A 13 27.39 26.85 -1.00
CA GLY A 13 27.44 25.61 -1.80
C GLY A 13 26.86 25.70 -3.20
N LEU A 14 26.24 26.82 -3.54
CA LEU A 14 25.58 27.03 -4.82
C LEU A 14 26.07 28.36 -5.44
N ASP A 15 27.18 28.31 -6.11
CA ASP A 15 27.65 29.43 -6.96
C ASP A 15 26.79 29.47 -8.23
N LEU A 16 25.71 30.28 -8.19
CA LEU A 16 24.71 30.42 -9.26
C LEU A 16 24.90 31.68 -10.07
N THR A 17 26.08 32.31 -10.05
CA THR A 17 26.35 33.50 -10.83
C THR A 17 27.24 33.23 -12.04
N ASP A 18 26.65 32.63 -13.08
CA ASP A 18 27.17 32.85 -14.44
C ASP A 18 26.00 33.17 -15.36
N THR A 19 25.81 34.49 -15.59
CA THR A 19 24.82 35.06 -16.53
C THR A 19 25.43 35.12 -17.93
N GLY A 20 25.74 33.94 -18.51
CA GLY A 20 26.13 33.82 -19.91
C GLY A 20 24.88 33.70 -20.79
N LYS A 21 24.71 34.64 -21.73
CA LYS A 21 23.69 34.60 -22.79
C LYS A 21 23.75 33.29 -23.59
N PRO A 22 22.63 32.70 -24.03
CA PRO A 22 22.64 31.50 -24.86
C PRO A 22 23.29 31.79 -26.20
N ALA A 23 24.37 31.06 -26.49
CA ALA A 23 25.00 31.04 -27.81
C ALA A 23 24.22 30.07 -28.70
N GLU A 24 23.85 30.56 -29.90
CA GLU A 24 23.26 29.75 -30.97
C GLU A 24 24.22 28.60 -31.36
N PHE A 25 23.74 27.36 -31.20
CA PHE A 25 24.45 26.18 -31.67
C PHE A 25 24.48 26.13 -33.20
N LYS A 26 25.58 26.50 -33.79
CA LYS A 26 25.93 26.06 -35.17
C LYS A 26 26.48 24.63 -35.06
N GLN A 27 25.86 23.70 -35.79
CA GLN A 27 26.41 22.37 -36.01
C GLN A 27 27.87 22.45 -36.44
N ALA A 28 28.81 22.15 -35.56
CA ALA A 28 30.22 21.97 -35.91
C ALA A 28 30.44 20.50 -36.31
N GLY A 29 30.95 20.33 -37.47
CA GLY A 29 31.18 19.07 -38.14
C GLY A 29 32.09 18.09 -37.38
N THR A 30 31.79 16.86 -37.60
CA THR A 30 32.47 15.60 -37.29
C THR A 30 34.01 15.72 -37.25
N GLY A 31 34.58 15.34 -36.09
CA GLY A 31 36.03 15.05 -36.02
C GLY A 31 36.70 15.24 -34.67
N LEU A 32 36.11 14.80 -33.57
CA LEU A 32 36.86 14.57 -32.33
C LEU A 32 36.89 13.07 -32.08
N PHE A 33 38.08 12.47 -32.23
CA PHE A 33 38.37 11.10 -31.79
C PHE A 33 38.20 11.05 -30.25
N VAL A 34 37.02 10.71 -29.78
CA VAL A 34 36.79 10.33 -28.39
C VAL A 34 37.51 9.00 -28.18
N LYS A 35 38.62 9.00 -27.44
CA LYS A 35 39.21 7.77 -26.95
C LYS A 35 38.12 7.05 -26.15
N GLU A 36 37.56 5.98 -26.71
CA GLU A 36 36.68 5.09 -25.99
C GLU A 36 37.41 4.63 -24.71
N ARG A 37 37.01 5.17 -23.58
CA ARG A 37 37.42 4.58 -22.31
C ARG A 37 36.69 3.24 -22.16
N PRO A 38 37.38 2.17 -21.70
CA PRO A 38 36.74 0.88 -21.51
C PRO A 38 35.53 1.06 -20.61
N ALA A 39 34.42 0.45 -21.00
CA ALA A 39 33.19 0.47 -20.26
C ALA A 39 33.46 0.08 -18.79
N PHE A 40 32.88 0.81 -17.85
CA PHE A 40 33.04 0.54 -16.41
C PHE A 40 32.56 -0.87 -16.08
N GLN A 41 33.45 -1.77 -15.68
CA GLN A 41 33.12 -3.11 -15.19
C GLN A 41 32.87 -3.06 -13.69
N SER A 42 31.63 -3.25 -13.30
CA SER A 42 31.26 -3.36 -11.90
C SER A 42 31.60 -4.74 -11.33
N LYS A 43 31.99 -4.76 -10.04
CA LYS A 43 32.17 -6.01 -9.27
C LYS A 43 31.00 -6.16 -8.28
N PRO A 44 30.67 -7.36 -7.81
CA PRO A 44 29.65 -7.56 -6.78
C PRO A 44 29.86 -6.70 -5.54
N SER A 45 31.12 -6.47 -5.13
CA SER A 45 31.48 -5.59 -4.01
C SER A 45 31.11 -4.12 -4.19
N HIS A 46 30.73 -3.68 -5.37
CA HIS A 46 30.25 -2.33 -5.63
C HIS A 46 28.75 -2.18 -5.30
N PHE A 47 28.08 -3.24 -4.97
CA PHE A 47 26.65 -3.24 -4.67
C PHE A 47 26.37 -3.65 -3.23
N LEU A 48 25.19 -3.27 -2.75
CA LEU A 48 24.62 -3.71 -1.49
C LEU A 48 23.47 -4.68 -1.78
N ASN A 49 23.28 -5.63 -0.86
CA ASN A 49 22.15 -6.55 -0.95
C ASN A 49 20.83 -5.79 -0.81
N PRO A 50 19.86 -5.94 -1.73
CA PRO A 50 18.59 -5.22 -1.71
C PRO A 50 17.74 -5.57 -0.49
N GLU A 51 17.75 -6.83 -0.01
CA GLU A 51 16.95 -7.26 1.14
C GLU A 51 17.48 -6.67 2.44
N LEU A 52 18.82 -6.68 2.62
CA LEU A 52 19.46 -6.03 3.77
C LEU A 52 19.24 -4.52 3.74
N SER A 53 19.26 -3.91 2.55
CA SER A 53 18.93 -2.49 2.39
C SER A 53 17.48 -2.18 2.79
N LEU A 54 16.54 -3.08 2.50
CA LEU A 54 15.15 -2.95 2.95
C LEU A 54 15.03 -3.07 4.48
N LEU A 55 15.81 -3.95 5.10
CA LEU A 55 15.85 -4.06 6.56
C LEU A 55 16.46 -2.79 7.21
N GLN A 56 17.42 -2.14 6.57
CA GLN A 56 17.90 -0.82 7.01
C GLN A 56 16.80 0.26 6.93
N PHE A 57 15.85 0.13 6.01
CA PHE A 57 14.66 1.00 6.01
C PHE A 57 13.79 0.72 7.24
N GLN A 58 13.58 -0.54 7.63
CA GLN A 58 12.80 -0.87 8.84
C GLN A 58 13.47 -0.32 10.12
N ARG A 59 14.80 -0.30 10.17
CA ARG A 59 15.52 0.35 11.29
C ARG A 59 15.21 1.84 11.38
N ARG A 60 15.17 2.55 10.25
CA ARG A 60 14.82 3.97 10.23
C ARG A 60 13.36 4.22 10.64
N VAL A 61 12.44 3.31 10.30
CA VAL A 61 11.05 3.38 10.77
C VAL A 61 10.98 3.14 12.29
N LEU A 62 11.79 2.22 12.83
CA LEU A 62 11.90 1.99 14.27
C LEU A 62 12.51 3.20 15.02
N GLU A 63 13.46 3.91 14.40
CA GLU A 63 14.02 5.14 14.96
C GLU A 63 12.93 6.19 15.24
N GLU A 64 11.89 6.29 14.36
CA GLU A 64 10.76 7.18 14.59
C GLU A 64 9.93 6.79 15.83
N ALA A 65 9.83 5.49 16.14
CA ALA A 65 9.19 5.02 17.38
C ALA A 65 10.02 5.35 18.63
N ARG A 66 11.34 5.42 18.50
CA ARG A 66 12.29 5.78 19.57
C ARG A 66 12.45 7.29 19.77
N ASP A 67 12.12 8.09 18.76
CA ASP A 67 12.26 9.55 18.85
C ASP A 67 11.20 10.14 19.78
N ALA A 68 11.63 10.62 20.96
CA ALA A 68 10.76 11.28 21.91
C ALA A 68 10.20 12.64 21.40
N GLY A 69 10.71 13.17 20.30
CA GLY A 69 10.18 14.33 19.61
C GLY A 69 8.86 14.07 18.91
N ASN A 70 8.57 12.80 18.57
CA ASN A 70 7.30 12.39 17.99
C ASN A 70 6.21 12.28 19.06
N PRO A 71 4.94 12.65 18.76
CA PRO A 71 3.82 12.41 19.66
C PRO A 71 3.68 10.93 20.02
N LEU A 72 3.27 10.62 21.26
CA LEU A 72 3.32 9.27 21.78
C LEU A 72 2.52 8.24 20.95
N LEU A 73 1.30 8.57 20.50
CA LEU A 73 0.50 7.66 19.68
C LEU A 73 1.05 7.51 18.24
N GLU A 74 1.83 8.47 17.77
CA GLU A 74 2.59 8.30 16.52
C GLU A 74 3.78 7.34 16.72
N ARG A 75 4.47 7.39 17.87
CA ARG A 75 5.51 6.41 18.22
C ARG A 75 4.95 4.99 18.27
N VAL A 76 3.78 4.81 18.90
CA VAL A 76 3.02 3.54 18.89
C VAL A 76 2.71 3.09 17.46
N LYS A 77 2.28 4.02 16.61
CA LYS A 77 2.00 3.75 15.18
C LYS A 77 3.23 3.26 14.45
N PHE A 78 4.38 3.92 14.61
CA PHE A 78 5.63 3.52 13.97
C PHE A 78 6.08 2.13 14.43
N LEU A 79 5.94 1.82 15.72
CA LEU A 79 6.25 0.49 16.23
C LEU A 79 5.34 -0.59 15.61
N ALA A 80 4.05 -0.31 15.48
CA ALA A 80 3.10 -1.19 14.80
C ALA A 80 3.44 -1.35 13.30
N ILE A 81 3.85 -0.28 12.62
CA ILE A 81 4.28 -0.32 11.22
C ILE A 81 5.50 -1.21 11.02
N VAL A 82 6.50 -1.16 11.91
CA VAL A 82 7.67 -2.06 11.85
C VAL A 82 7.24 -3.52 11.88
N SER A 83 6.33 -3.87 12.79
CA SER A 83 5.80 -5.24 12.91
C SER A 83 5.11 -5.69 11.61
N SER A 84 4.19 -4.88 11.10
CA SER A 84 3.46 -5.19 9.86
C SER A 84 4.38 -5.24 8.63
N ASN A 85 5.37 -4.36 8.55
CA ASN A 85 6.36 -4.37 7.47
C ASN A 85 7.24 -5.63 7.51
N LEU A 86 7.58 -6.13 8.71
CA LEU A 86 8.29 -7.41 8.85
C LEU A 86 7.42 -8.58 8.40
N ASP A 87 6.12 -8.58 8.72
CA ASP A 87 5.20 -9.59 8.21
C ASP A 87 5.19 -9.58 6.67
N GLU A 88 5.05 -8.43 6.02
CA GLU A 88 5.11 -8.31 4.56
C GLU A 88 6.47 -8.76 4.01
N PHE A 89 7.57 -8.41 4.67
CA PHE A 89 8.91 -8.82 4.28
C PHE A 89 9.06 -10.34 4.27
N PHE A 90 8.53 -11.02 5.29
CA PHE A 90 8.53 -12.49 5.33
C PHE A 90 7.61 -13.10 4.29
N MET A 91 6.38 -12.61 4.17
CA MET A 91 5.40 -13.10 3.19
C MET A 91 5.89 -13.06 1.75
N VAL A 92 6.83 -12.16 1.44
CA VAL A 92 7.22 -11.89 0.06
C VAL A 92 8.69 -12.15 -0.20
N ARG A 93 9.59 -11.54 0.59
CA ARG A 93 11.03 -11.56 0.30
C ARG A 93 11.68 -12.82 0.81
N VAL A 94 11.38 -13.17 2.06
CA VAL A 94 11.89 -14.41 2.66
C VAL A 94 11.26 -15.62 1.99
N ALA A 95 9.95 -15.59 1.73
CA ALA A 95 9.25 -16.63 1.00
C ALA A 95 9.89 -16.89 -0.37
N GLY A 96 10.16 -15.84 -1.16
CA GLY A 96 10.82 -15.99 -2.46
C GLY A 96 12.24 -16.57 -2.37
N LEU A 97 13.01 -16.24 -1.33
CA LEU A 97 14.33 -16.83 -1.08
C LEU A 97 14.24 -18.30 -0.68
N LEU A 98 13.28 -18.67 0.16
CA LEU A 98 13.03 -20.06 0.54
C LEU A 98 12.67 -20.90 -0.68
N GLN A 99 11.76 -20.42 -1.54
CA GLN A 99 11.41 -21.10 -2.79
C GLN A 99 12.63 -21.28 -3.72
N GLN A 100 13.53 -20.29 -3.80
CA GLN A 100 14.79 -20.42 -4.57
C GLN A 100 15.68 -21.50 -4.00
N ILE A 101 15.83 -21.57 -2.68
CA ILE A 101 16.62 -22.60 -2.00
C ILE A 101 16.04 -24.00 -2.25
N GLU A 102 14.73 -24.18 -2.06
CA GLU A 102 14.03 -25.44 -2.29
C GLU A 102 14.11 -25.91 -3.74
N SER A 103 14.02 -24.96 -4.68
CA SER A 103 14.17 -25.23 -6.12
C SER A 103 15.62 -25.42 -6.57
N GLY A 104 16.60 -25.35 -5.67
CA GLY A 104 18.01 -25.49 -5.98
C GLY A 104 18.62 -24.36 -6.82
N VAL A 105 18.01 -23.20 -6.85
CA VAL A 105 18.48 -22.03 -7.61
C VAL A 105 19.79 -21.52 -7.00
N GLN A 106 20.82 -21.37 -7.86
CA GLN A 106 22.15 -20.88 -7.48
C GLN A 106 22.45 -19.47 -7.99
N GLU A 107 21.45 -18.78 -8.52
CA GLU A 107 21.64 -17.41 -9.00
C GLU A 107 22.07 -16.50 -7.87
N LEU A 108 23.18 -15.76 -8.11
CA LEU A 108 23.71 -14.84 -7.12
C LEU A 108 22.95 -13.51 -7.15
N SER A 109 22.75 -12.94 -5.96
CA SER A 109 22.27 -11.57 -5.86
C SER A 109 23.27 -10.56 -6.44
N ILE A 110 22.83 -9.32 -6.63
CA ILE A 110 23.65 -8.24 -7.19
C ILE A 110 24.98 -8.03 -6.44
N ASP A 111 25.00 -8.29 -5.13
CA ASP A 111 26.19 -8.22 -4.25
C ASP A 111 26.98 -9.55 -4.21
N GLY A 112 26.58 -10.55 -5.00
CA GLY A 112 27.30 -11.81 -5.17
C GLY A 112 27.01 -12.90 -4.14
N ARG A 113 25.91 -12.80 -3.38
CA ARG A 113 25.54 -13.83 -2.38
C ARG A 113 24.55 -14.83 -2.95
N PRO A 114 24.74 -16.14 -2.70
CA PRO A 114 23.73 -17.15 -3.00
C PRO A 114 22.51 -17.01 -2.06
N PRO A 115 21.33 -17.56 -2.42
CA PRO A 115 20.09 -17.42 -1.65
C PRO A 115 20.21 -17.82 -0.18
N GLY A 116 20.91 -18.92 0.15
CA GLY A 116 21.13 -19.37 1.52
C GLY A 116 21.92 -18.37 2.38
N ALA A 117 22.99 -17.80 1.84
CA ALA A 117 23.80 -16.78 2.56
C ALA A 117 23.04 -15.45 2.73
N GLN A 118 22.14 -15.12 1.79
CA GLN A 118 21.23 -13.98 1.94
C GLN A 118 20.27 -14.23 3.10
N LEU A 119 19.64 -15.40 3.15
CA LEU A 119 18.68 -15.78 4.19
C LEU A 119 19.31 -15.75 5.59
N GLU A 120 20.53 -16.29 5.75
CA GLU A 120 21.26 -16.25 7.01
C GLU A 120 21.52 -14.80 7.48
N SER A 121 21.97 -13.94 6.55
CA SER A 121 22.22 -12.52 6.85
C SER A 121 20.93 -11.78 7.21
N ILE A 122 19.81 -12.09 6.54
CA ILE A 122 18.48 -11.55 6.81
C ILE A 122 18.04 -11.95 8.22
N ARG A 123 18.13 -13.24 8.58
CA ARG A 123 17.74 -13.75 9.90
C ARG A 123 18.49 -13.06 11.01
N ALA A 124 19.81 -12.90 10.86
CA ALA A 124 20.64 -12.18 11.82
C ALA A 124 20.23 -10.71 12.00
N GLU A 125 19.87 -10.03 10.92
CA GLU A 125 19.46 -8.62 10.98
C GLU A 125 18.02 -8.47 11.53
N VAL A 126 17.09 -9.34 11.13
CA VAL A 126 15.72 -9.35 11.66
C VAL A 126 15.71 -9.62 13.17
N THR A 127 16.51 -10.57 13.65
CA THR A 127 16.61 -10.84 15.10
C THR A 127 16.97 -9.58 15.88
N LYS A 128 17.90 -8.76 15.36
CA LYS A 128 18.25 -7.49 16.00
C LYS A 128 17.10 -6.48 15.95
N ILE A 129 16.44 -6.35 14.81
CA ILE A 129 15.30 -5.42 14.66
C ILE A 129 14.17 -5.81 15.61
N VAL A 130 13.87 -7.11 15.74
CA VAL A 130 12.85 -7.62 16.66
C VAL A 130 13.24 -7.33 18.11
N ALA A 131 14.49 -7.62 18.51
CA ALA A 131 14.98 -7.31 19.85
C ALA A 131 14.86 -5.80 20.16
N ASP A 132 15.35 -4.95 19.24
CA ASP A 132 15.27 -3.50 19.34
C ASP A 132 13.81 -2.99 19.43
N ALA A 133 12.88 -3.61 18.71
CA ALA A 133 11.47 -3.24 18.75
C ALA A 133 10.81 -3.58 20.09
N TYR A 134 11.12 -4.77 20.67
CA TYR A 134 10.58 -5.16 21.97
C TYR A 134 11.25 -4.38 23.12
N GLU A 135 12.54 -4.07 23.04
CA GLU A 135 13.18 -3.13 23.95
C GLU A 135 12.46 -1.76 23.92
N THR A 136 12.20 -1.21 22.73
CA THR A 136 11.45 0.05 22.56
C THR A 136 10.05 -0.05 23.15
N TYR A 137 9.38 -1.18 22.95
CA TYR A 137 8.06 -1.44 23.53
C TYR A 137 8.10 -1.39 25.05
N HIS A 138 9.00 -2.13 25.71
CA HIS A 138 9.04 -2.25 27.15
C HIS A 138 9.64 -1.04 27.87
N GLU A 139 10.74 -0.50 27.35
CA GLU A 139 11.51 0.51 28.07
C GLU A 139 11.08 1.95 27.73
N ASP A 140 10.50 2.18 26.55
CA ASP A 140 10.10 3.52 26.12
C ASP A 140 8.59 3.70 26.05
N VAL A 141 7.93 2.86 25.24
CA VAL A 141 6.52 3.09 24.85
C VAL A 141 5.57 2.77 26.00
N MET A 142 5.74 1.61 26.67
CA MET A 142 4.86 1.20 27.77
C MET A 142 4.90 2.16 28.96
N PRO A 143 6.08 2.58 29.46
CA PRO A 143 6.15 3.57 30.53
C PRO A 143 5.52 4.91 30.14
N ALA A 144 5.76 5.38 28.89
CA ALA A 144 5.18 6.63 28.41
C ALA A 144 3.66 6.58 28.28
N LEU A 145 3.09 5.45 27.81
CA LEU A 145 1.64 5.23 27.78
C LEU A 145 1.03 5.26 29.18
N ALA A 146 1.65 4.55 30.13
CA ALA A 146 1.19 4.56 31.53
C ALA A 146 1.23 5.97 32.14
N ALA A 147 2.30 6.73 31.91
CA ALA A 147 2.42 8.13 32.34
C ALA A 147 1.35 9.03 31.71
N ALA A 148 0.93 8.72 30.47
CA ALA A 148 -0.15 9.42 29.77
C ALA A 148 -1.56 8.93 30.19
N GLY A 149 -1.67 7.98 31.14
CA GLY A 149 -2.94 7.43 31.60
C GLY A 149 -3.54 6.35 30.70
N ILE A 150 -2.74 5.78 29.79
CA ILE A 150 -3.12 4.65 28.94
C ILE A 150 -2.39 3.42 29.47
N ILE A 151 -3.12 2.47 30.10
CA ILE A 151 -2.56 1.34 30.81
C ILE A 151 -2.87 0.06 30.04
N LEU A 152 -1.84 -0.67 29.61
CA LEU A 152 -1.97 -2.07 29.17
C LEU A 152 -1.70 -2.96 30.39
N ALA A 153 -2.76 -3.45 31.02
CA ALA A 153 -2.69 -4.20 32.26
C ALA A 153 -2.54 -5.70 32.00
N ASP A 154 -1.74 -6.38 32.82
CA ASP A 154 -1.75 -7.83 32.89
C ASP A 154 -3.06 -8.29 33.51
N TYR A 155 -3.69 -9.32 32.97
CA TYR A 155 -4.96 -9.86 33.47
C TYR A 155 -4.89 -10.23 34.96
N GLU A 156 -3.75 -10.75 35.40
CA GLU A 156 -3.54 -11.17 36.79
C GLU A 156 -3.44 -10.01 37.78
N SER A 157 -3.08 -8.80 37.29
CA SER A 157 -3.02 -7.59 38.11
C SER A 157 -4.39 -6.93 38.36
N LEU A 158 -5.43 -7.40 37.67
CA LEU A 158 -6.78 -6.82 37.74
C LEU A 158 -7.45 -7.16 39.08
N ASN A 159 -8.28 -6.24 39.60
CA ASN A 159 -9.09 -6.48 40.76
C ASN A 159 -10.26 -7.43 40.44
N PRO A 160 -10.93 -8.04 41.48
CA PRO A 160 -12.02 -9.01 41.27
C PRO A 160 -13.18 -8.46 40.44
N GLY A 161 -13.55 -7.18 40.59
CA GLY A 161 -14.64 -6.57 39.83
C GLY A 161 -14.29 -6.43 38.36
N GLN A 162 -13.04 -6.04 38.02
CA GLN A 162 -12.54 -5.97 36.67
C GLN A 162 -12.48 -7.34 35.99
N ARG A 163 -12.02 -8.37 36.73
CA ARG A 163 -12.00 -9.74 36.22
C ARG A 163 -13.42 -10.24 35.93
N LEU A 164 -14.38 -10.01 36.84
CA LEU A 164 -15.77 -10.37 36.60
C LEU A 164 -16.38 -9.69 35.41
N HIS A 165 -16.07 -8.40 35.19
CA HIS A 165 -16.48 -7.68 34.01
C HIS A 165 -15.93 -8.30 32.71
N LEU A 166 -14.63 -8.63 32.67
CA LEU A 166 -14.01 -9.27 31.51
C LEU A 166 -14.49 -10.72 31.32
N GLU A 167 -14.78 -11.47 32.40
CA GLU A 167 -15.41 -12.80 32.32
C GLU A 167 -16.81 -12.70 31.68
N THR A 168 -17.62 -11.72 32.13
CA THR A 168 -18.94 -11.47 31.56
C THR A 168 -18.82 -11.12 30.05
N TYR A 169 -17.93 -10.20 29.71
CA TYR A 169 -17.66 -9.85 28.31
C TYR A 169 -17.17 -11.04 27.49
N PHE A 170 -16.29 -11.88 28.07
CA PHE A 170 -15.84 -13.11 27.43
C PHE A 170 -17.04 -14.02 27.13
N ARG A 171 -17.90 -14.29 28.09
CA ARG A 171 -19.04 -15.21 27.93
C ARG A 171 -20.06 -14.72 26.92
N GLU A 172 -20.32 -13.42 26.88
CA GLU A 172 -21.35 -12.82 26.02
C GLU A 172 -20.86 -12.52 24.61
N SER A 173 -19.58 -12.13 24.44
CA SER A 173 -19.09 -11.58 23.18
C SER A 173 -17.95 -12.37 22.54
N ILE A 174 -17.07 -13.01 23.34
CA ILE A 174 -15.90 -13.72 22.82
C ILE A 174 -16.19 -15.23 22.68
N TYR A 175 -16.69 -15.85 23.77
CA TYR A 175 -16.95 -17.30 23.83
C TYR A 175 -17.80 -17.85 22.67
N PRO A 176 -18.89 -17.19 22.24
CA PRO A 176 -19.73 -17.70 21.14
C PRO A 176 -19.02 -17.76 19.78
N VAL A 177 -17.91 -17.03 19.62
CA VAL A 177 -17.14 -16.95 18.37
C VAL A 177 -15.97 -17.93 18.36
N LEU A 178 -15.56 -18.43 19.55
CA LEU A 178 -14.42 -19.32 19.68
C LEU A 178 -14.75 -20.77 19.34
N THR A 179 -13.85 -21.41 18.61
CA THR A 179 -13.92 -22.83 18.31
C THR A 179 -12.58 -23.49 18.64
N PRO A 180 -12.48 -24.25 19.75
CA PRO A 180 -11.29 -25.00 20.06
C PRO A 180 -11.16 -26.20 19.10
N LEU A 181 -9.98 -26.41 18.54
CA LEU A 181 -9.65 -27.52 17.65
C LEU A 181 -8.61 -28.41 18.32
N ALA A 182 -8.99 -29.62 18.70
CA ALA A 182 -8.10 -30.61 19.27
C ALA A 182 -7.26 -31.31 18.19
N PHE A 183 -6.03 -31.65 18.54
CA PHE A 183 -5.10 -32.44 17.72
C PHE A 183 -4.73 -33.72 18.46
N ASP A 184 -4.98 -34.86 17.85
CA ASP A 184 -4.62 -36.20 18.34
C ASP A 184 -4.42 -37.17 17.15
N ARG A 185 -4.12 -38.43 17.46
CA ARG A 185 -3.90 -39.47 16.43
C ARG A 185 -5.09 -39.67 15.48
N GLY A 186 -6.27 -39.25 15.82
CA GLY A 186 -7.50 -39.36 15.04
C GLY A 186 -7.93 -38.07 14.37
N ARG A 187 -7.26 -36.95 14.68
CA ARG A 187 -7.59 -35.62 14.18
C ARG A 187 -6.33 -34.94 13.68
N PRO A 188 -6.28 -34.54 12.38
CA PRO A 188 -5.10 -33.87 11.83
C PRO A 188 -4.84 -32.54 12.53
N PHE A 189 -3.59 -32.06 12.43
CA PHE A 189 -3.25 -30.73 12.92
C PHE A 189 -4.10 -29.68 12.18
N PRO A 190 -4.75 -28.76 12.92
CA PRO A 190 -5.64 -27.78 12.33
C PRO A 190 -4.85 -26.80 11.45
N HIS A 191 -5.43 -26.43 10.31
CA HIS A 191 -4.86 -25.40 9.47
C HIS A 191 -4.78 -24.07 10.24
N ILE A 192 -3.60 -23.44 10.20
CA ILE A 192 -3.37 -22.12 10.79
C ILE A 192 -3.33 -21.08 9.67
N SER A 193 -4.31 -20.17 9.67
CA SER A 193 -4.40 -19.13 8.64
C SER A 193 -3.24 -18.11 8.75
N ASN A 194 -2.89 -17.51 7.61
CA ASN A 194 -1.85 -16.49 7.55
C ASN A 194 -2.17 -15.31 8.46
N LEU A 195 -1.15 -14.76 9.12
CA LEU A 195 -1.21 -13.61 10.04
C LEU A 195 -2.16 -13.79 11.24
N SER A 196 -2.71 -14.99 11.46
CA SER A 196 -3.60 -15.23 12.59
C SER A 196 -2.85 -15.38 13.90
N LEU A 197 -3.46 -14.84 14.97
CA LEU A 197 -3.07 -15.08 16.34
C LEU A 197 -3.82 -16.29 16.88
N ASN A 198 -3.11 -17.18 17.55
CA ASN A 198 -3.67 -18.41 18.09
C ASN A 198 -3.12 -18.67 19.50
N LEU A 199 -3.86 -19.44 20.29
CA LEU A 199 -3.38 -20.04 21.53
C LEU A 199 -3.09 -21.52 21.29
N ALA A 200 -1.88 -21.96 21.59
CA ALA A 200 -1.50 -23.35 21.78
C ALA A 200 -1.87 -23.73 23.21
N VAL A 201 -2.80 -24.63 23.39
CA VAL A 201 -3.36 -25.01 24.69
C VAL A 201 -3.07 -26.46 24.95
N VAL A 202 -2.54 -26.78 26.13
CA VAL A 202 -2.40 -28.14 26.65
C VAL A 202 -3.44 -28.35 27.73
N VAL A 203 -4.27 -29.37 27.54
CA VAL A 203 -5.31 -29.77 28.49
C VAL A 203 -5.04 -31.18 28.99
N ARG A 204 -5.43 -31.49 30.25
CA ARG A 204 -5.25 -32.82 30.87
C ARG A 204 -6.61 -33.41 31.18
N ASP A 205 -6.83 -34.65 30.79
CA ASP A 205 -8.06 -35.38 31.13
C ASP A 205 -7.99 -35.99 32.53
N ALA A 206 -9.09 -36.63 32.94
CA ALA A 206 -9.24 -37.25 34.24
C ALA A 206 -8.30 -38.48 34.44
N GLU A 207 -7.86 -39.07 33.36
CA GLU A 207 -6.91 -40.17 33.28
C GLU A 207 -5.44 -39.69 33.34
N GLY A 208 -5.22 -38.35 33.32
CA GLY A 208 -3.89 -37.71 33.39
C GLY A 208 -3.19 -37.58 32.05
N ALA A 209 -3.86 -37.92 30.95
CA ALA A 209 -3.28 -37.76 29.61
C ALA A 209 -3.37 -36.30 29.15
N GLU A 210 -2.31 -35.83 28.53
CA GLU A 210 -2.26 -34.46 27.98
C GLU A 210 -2.63 -34.43 26.51
N HIS A 211 -3.41 -33.44 26.14
CA HIS A 211 -3.92 -33.25 24.79
C HIS A 211 -3.64 -31.83 24.33
N PHE A 212 -3.23 -31.70 23.06
CA PHE A 212 -3.05 -30.39 22.41
C PHE A 212 -4.36 -29.90 21.79
N ALA A 213 -4.65 -28.64 22.00
CA ALA A 213 -5.73 -27.94 21.30
C ALA A 213 -5.27 -26.54 20.82
N ARG A 214 -5.80 -26.14 19.70
CA ARG A 214 -5.60 -24.80 19.15
C ARG A 214 -6.88 -23.97 19.35
N VAL A 215 -6.74 -22.74 19.79
CA VAL A 215 -7.81 -21.74 19.83
C VAL A 215 -7.39 -20.53 19.02
N LYS A 216 -8.11 -20.25 17.91
CA LYS A 216 -7.86 -19.02 17.11
C LYS A 216 -8.41 -17.83 17.88
N VAL A 217 -7.61 -16.77 17.99
CA VAL A 217 -8.07 -15.47 18.49
C VAL A 217 -8.81 -14.77 17.35
N PRO A 218 -10.09 -14.36 17.53
CA PRO A 218 -10.88 -13.77 16.45
C PRO A 218 -10.35 -12.40 16.03
N ASP A 219 -10.19 -12.20 14.73
CA ASP A 219 -9.81 -10.91 14.15
C ASP A 219 -10.98 -9.91 14.14
N SER A 220 -12.21 -10.42 14.23
CA SER A 220 -13.44 -9.61 14.31
C SER A 220 -13.64 -8.87 15.63
N ILE A 221 -12.85 -9.20 16.66
CA ILE A 221 -12.90 -8.56 17.98
C ILE A 221 -11.62 -7.75 18.19
N ASN A 222 -11.80 -6.58 18.80
CA ASN A 222 -10.67 -5.68 19.06
C ASN A 222 -9.56 -6.37 19.86
N PRO A 223 -8.28 -6.27 19.46
CA PRO A 223 -7.16 -6.92 20.15
C PRO A 223 -6.93 -6.44 21.59
N LEU A 224 -7.33 -5.21 21.90
CA LEU A 224 -7.24 -4.63 23.23
C LEU A 224 -8.65 -4.42 23.79
N VAL A 225 -9.00 -5.19 24.82
CA VAL A 225 -10.30 -5.12 25.51
C VAL A 225 -10.22 -4.04 26.58
N ARG A 226 -11.13 -3.07 26.52
CA ARG A 226 -11.18 -1.99 27.53
C ARG A 226 -11.65 -2.53 28.87
N VAL A 227 -10.93 -2.15 29.93
CA VAL A 227 -11.29 -2.45 31.32
C VAL A 227 -11.96 -1.24 31.91
N THR A 228 -13.13 -1.41 32.54
CA THR A 228 -13.79 -0.35 33.31
C THR A 228 -12.99 -0.08 34.59
N THR A 229 -12.66 1.17 34.85
CA THR A 229 -11.98 1.60 36.10
C THR A 229 -12.95 2.44 36.93
N ASP A 230 -12.95 2.23 38.24
CA ASP A 230 -13.77 3.03 39.19
C ASP A 230 -13.39 4.52 39.21
N SER A 231 -12.30 4.88 38.59
CA SER A 231 -11.82 6.23 38.37
C SER A 231 -11.73 6.56 36.90
N ASP A 232 -12.86 6.74 36.23
CA ASP A 232 -12.92 7.39 34.92
C ASP A 232 -12.54 8.87 35.06
N ARG A 233 -11.29 9.16 35.40
CA ARG A 233 -10.70 10.48 35.16
C ARG A 233 -10.72 10.71 33.67
N ALA A 234 -11.29 11.80 33.22
CA ALA A 234 -11.31 12.16 31.82
C ALA A 234 -9.94 11.95 31.18
N GLY A 235 -9.84 10.98 30.29
CA GLY A 235 -8.62 10.66 29.55
C GLY A 235 -7.84 9.41 30.02
N ALA A 236 -8.15 8.76 31.16
CA ALA A 236 -7.55 7.49 31.56
C ALA A 236 -8.26 6.32 30.87
N ALA A 237 -7.50 5.36 30.35
CA ALA A 237 -8.04 4.14 29.73
C ALA A 237 -7.13 2.96 30.06
N ALA A 238 -7.72 1.88 30.56
CA ALA A 238 -7.03 0.62 30.81
C ALA A 238 -7.50 -0.44 29.81
N PHE A 239 -6.58 -1.26 29.36
CA PHE A 239 -6.81 -2.31 28.38
C PHE A 239 -6.10 -3.59 28.81
N VAL A 240 -6.64 -4.72 28.35
CA VAL A 240 -6.02 -6.04 28.46
C VAL A 240 -6.01 -6.68 27.08
N TRP A 241 -4.96 -7.41 26.73
CA TRP A 241 -4.91 -8.17 25.50
C TRP A 241 -6.01 -9.23 25.45
N ILE A 242 -6.71 -9.35 24.32
CA ILE A 242 -7.81 -10.31 24.18
C ILE A 242 -7.36 -11.75 24.40
N GLU A 243 -6.14 -12.12 23.97
CA GLU A 243 -5.57 -13.44 24.22
C GLU A 243 -5.40 -13.75 25.71
N GLU A 244 -5.12 -12.75 26.55
CA GLU A 244 -5.05 -12.91 28.00
C GLU A 244 -6.43 -13.11 28.60
N VAL A 245 -7.45 -12.39 28.07
CA VAL A 245 -8.85 -12.61 28.47
C VAL A 245 -9.30 -14.02 28.09
N ILE A 246 -8.97 -14.49 26.89
CA ILE A 246 -9.28 -15.85 26.45
C ILE A 246 -8.55 -16.87 27.33
N ARG A 247 -7.24 -16.69 27.55
CA ARG A 247 -6.41 -17.59 28.37
C ARG A 247 -6.96 -17.78 29.77
N ALA A 248 -7.38 -16.69 30.40
CA ALA A 248 -7.95 -16.74 31.76
C ALA A 248 -9.30 -17.47 31.84
N ASN A 249 -10.02 -17.60 30.72
CA ASN A 249 -11.36 -18.17 30.64
C ASN A 249 -11.45 -19.48 29.83
N LEU A 250 -10.30 -20.12 29.54
CA LEU A 250 -10.24 -21.38 28.77
C LEU A 250 -11.08 -22.51 29.38
N HIS A 251 -11.30 -22.51 30.69
CA HIS A 251 -12.12 -23.52 31.39
C HIS A 251 -13.56 -23.58 30.87
N PHE A 252 -14.11 -22.52 30.28
CA PHE A 252 -15.41 -22.54 29.60
C PHE A 252 -15.36 -23.31 28.26
N LEU A 253 -14.20 -23.32 27.57
CA LEU A 253 -14.03 -24.02 26.32
C LEU A 253 -13.70 -25.51 26.49
N PHE A 254 -13.14 -25.89 27.65
CA PHE A 254 -12.69 -27.24 27.95
C PHE A 254 -13.32 -27.77 29.26
N PRO A 255 -14.65 -27.91 29.33
CA PRO A 255 -15.33 -28.34 30.57
C PRO A 255 -14.92 -29.76 30.94
N GLY A 256 -14.49 -29.95 32.21
CA GLY A 256 -14.08 -31.24 32.75
C GLY A 256 -12.64 -31.62 32.41
N LEU A 257 -11.86 -30.73 31.80
CA LEU A 257 -10.42 -30.88 31.58
C LEU A 257 -9.65 -29.82 32.37
N ASP A 258 -8.48 -30.18 32.86
CA ASP A 258 -7.58 -29.25 33.53
C ASP A 258 -6.74 -28.50 32.46
N ILE A 259 -6.68 -27.16 32.52
CA ILE A 259 -5.82 -26.36 31.66
C ILE A 259 -4.41 -26.43 32.24
N VAL A 260 -3.50 -27.10 31.56
CA VAL A 260 -2.09 -27.22 31.98
C VAL A 260 -1.35 -25.92 31.65
N GLU A 261 -1.43 -25.47 30.37
CA GLU A 261 -0.78 -24.25 29.91
C GLU A 261 -1.43 -23.76 28.61
N ALA A 262 -1.22 -22.46 28.31
CA ALA A 262 -1.69 -21.85 27.08
C ALA A 262 -0.76 -20.70 26.66
N HIS A 263 -0.22 -20.76 25.45
CA HIS A 263 0.74 -19.81 24.92
C HIS A 263 0.29 -19.23 23.58
N PRO A 264 0.36 -17.89 23.40
CA PRO A 264 0.05 -17.27 22.11
C PRO A 264 1.17 -17.54 21.09
N PHE A 265 0.76 -17.73 19.85
CA PHE A 265 1.64 -17.82 18.70
C PHE A 265 1.03 -17.17 17.46
N HIS A 266 1.90 -16.68 16.55
CA HIS A 266 1.53 -16.00 15.32
C HIS A 266 2.27 -16.62 14.15
N VAL A 267 1.56 -16.87 13.05
CA VAL A 267 2.08 -17.52 11.84
C VAL A 267 2.07 -16.56 10.68
N THR A 268 3.19 -16.48 9.95
CA THR A 268 3.29 -15.79 8.67
C THR A 268 3.53 -16.81 7.56
N ARG A 269 2.68 -16.78 6.51
CA ARG A 269 2.78 -17.69 5.35
C ARG A 269 3.29 -16.96 4.11
N ASP A 270 3.81 -17.70 3.16
CA ASP A 270 4.07 -17.21 1.80
C ASP A 270 2.79 -16.63 1.20
N ALA A 271 2.87 -15.39 0.72
CA ALA A 271 1.76 -14.69 0.08
C ALA A 271 2.07 -14.32 -1.39
N GLU A 272 3.14 -14.84 -1.96
CA GLU A 272 3.46 -14.58 -3.35
C GLU A 272 2.56 -15.37 -4.28
N VAL A 273 1.82 -14.65 -5.12
CA VAL A 273 0.93 -15.25 -6.13
C VAL A 273 1.75 -15.45 -7.39
N ALA A 274 2.27 -16.66 -7.58
CA ALA A 274 2.93 -17.05 -8.83
C ALA A 274 1.86 -17.48 -9.85
N ILE A 275 1.55 -16.61 -10.80
CA ILE A 275 0.62 -16.92 -11.89
C ILE A 275 1.44 -17.30 -13.12
N LYS A 276 1.22 -18.49 -13.64
CA LYS A 276 1.71 -18.87 -14.97
C LYS A 276 0.79 -18.27 -16.03
N GLU A 277 1.00 -16.99 -16.30
CA GLU A 277 0.10 -16.14 -17.12
C GLU A 277 0.02 -16.57 -18.59
N ILE A 278 0.91 -17.45 -19.06
CA ILE A 278 1.05 -17.78 -20.48
C ILE A 278 0.01 -18.80 -20.96
N GLU A 279 -0.73 -19.44 -20.05
CA GLU A 279 -1.60 -20.59 -20.35
C GLU A 279 -3.08 -20.38 -19.95
N THR A 280 -3.52 -19.14 -19.62
CA THR A 280 -4.87 -18.93 -19.09
C THR A 280 -5.76 -18.18 -20.06
N ASP A 281 -6.90 -18.78 -20.39
CA ASP A 281 -7.97 -18.15 -21.19
C ASP A 281 -8.75 -17.09 -20.37
N ASP A 282 -8.70 -17.14 -19.02
CA ASP A 282 -9.35 -16.21 -18.11
C ASP A 282 -8.41 -15.81 -16.96
N LEU A 283 -7.80 -14.63 -17.10
CA LEU A 283 -6.86 -14.08 -16.12
C LEU A 283 -7.54 -13.80 -14.77
N LEU A 284 -8.79 -13.32 -14.78
CA LEU A 284 -9.53 -12.98 -13.57
C LEU A 284 -9.83 -14.23 -12.73
N ALA A 285 -10.35 -15.28 -13.34
CA ALA A 285 -10.60 -16.55 -12.66
C ALA A 285 -9.30 -17.19 -12.13
N THR A 286 -8.20 -17.07 -12.89
CA THR A 286 -6.89 -17.58 -12.46
C THR A 286 -6.34 -16.84 -11.25
N ILE A 287 -6.51 -15.51 -11.19
CA ILE A 287 -6.08 -14.71 -10.04
C ILE A 287 -6.94 -15.04 -8.82
N GLU A 288 -8.24 -15.21 -8.97
CA GLU A 288 -9.14 -15.62 -7.89
C GLU A 288 -8.71 -16.97 -7.28
N GLU A 289 -8.47 -17.94 -8.12
CA GLU A 289 -7.99 -19.26 -7.68
C GLU A 289 -6.63 -19.14 -6.97
N ALA A 290 -5.70 -18.37 -7.53
CA ALA A 290 -4.38 -18.18 -6.94
C ALA A 290 -4.45 -17.43 -5.59
N VAL A 291 -5.35 -16.46 -5.44
CA VAL A 291 -5.62 -15.76 -4.17
C VAL A 291 -6.21 -16.71 -3.14
N TRP A 292 -7.13 -17.60 -3.57
CA TRP A 292 -7.68 -18.61 -2.68
C TRP A 292 -6.63 -19.62 -2.23
N GLN A 293 -5.77 -20.13 -3.15
CA GLN A 293 -4.68 -21.07 -2.85
C GLN A 293 -3.61 -20.47 -1.94
N ARG A 294 -3.43 -19.15 -1.92
CA ARG A 294 -2.50 -18.45 -1.02
C ARG A 294 -2.72 -18.80 0.45
N ARG A 295 -3.94 -19.13 0.84
CA ARG A 295 -4.29 -19.52 2.22
C ARG A 295 -3.55 -20.77 2.70
N PHE A 296 -3.17 -21.67 1.78
CA PHE A 296 -2.57 -22.97 2.07
C PHE A 296 -1.06 -23.02 1.78
N ARG A 297 -0.42 -21.87 1.52
CA ARG A 297 1.01 -21.75 1.27
C ARG A 297 1.82 -22.03 2.52
N ASP A 298 3.12 -22.30 2.33
CA ASP A 298 4.06 -22.69 3.37
C ASP A 298 4.22 -21.62 4.46
N VAL A 299 4.49 -22.06 5.69
CA VAL A 299 4.80 -21.18 6.80
C VAL A 299 6.25 -20.71 6.67
N VAL A 300 6.47 -19.41 6.65
CA VAL A 300 7.79 -18.79 6.49
C VAL A 300 8.31 -18.17 7.79
N ARG A 301 7.44 -17.97 8.78
CA ARG A 301 7.81 -17.41 10.08
C ARG A 301 6.81 -17.87 11.15
N LEU A 302 7.34 -18.25 12.31
CA LEU A 302 6.58 -18.51 13.53
C LEU A 302 7.07 -17.56 14.63
N VAL A 303 6.17 -16.80 15.23
CA VAL A 303 6.45 -15.97 16.41
C VAL A 303 5.74 -16.56 17.60
N VAL A 304 6.47 -16.81 18.68
CA VAL A 304 5.95 -17.41 19.90
C VAL A 304 6.33 -16.57 21.13
N ASN A 305 5.52 -16.67 22.19
CA ASN A 305 5.89 -16.08 23.47
C ASN A 305 7.17 -16.73 24.00
N ALA A 306 8.07 -15.96 24.59
CA ALA A 306 9.35 -16.45 25.13
C ALA A 306 9.20 -17.52 26.21
N ARG A 307 8.05 -17.57 26.88
CA ARG A 307 7.75 -18.54 27.94
C ARG A 307 7.19 -19.86 27.41
N MET A 308 6.99 -20.02 26.09
CA MET A 308 6.49 -21.26 25.50
C MET A 308 7.51 -22.38 25.70
N PRO A 309 7.12 -23.53 26.30
CA PRO A 309 7.99 -24.68 26.48
C PRO A 309 8.47 -25.29 25.16
N GLU A 310 9.63 -25.98 25.21
CA GLU A 310 10.25 -26.55 24.00
C GLU A 310 9.42 -27.69 23.40
N ASP A 311 8.78 -28.53 24.21
CA ASP A 311 7.90 -29.62 23.76
C ASP A 311 6.68 -29.11 23.00
N LEU A 312 6.07 -28.02 23.48
CA LEU A 312 4.97 -27.36 22.78
C LEU A 312 5.43 -26.70 21.49
N LEU A 313 6.60 -26.09 21.51
CA LEU A 313 7.20 -25.51 20.30
C LEU A 313 7.54 -26.59 19.27
N GLU A 314 8.02 -27.77 19.71
CA GLU A 314 8.31 -28.90 18.82
C GLU A 314 7.04 -29.42 18.14
N ILE A 315 5.92 -29.49 18.86
CA ILE A 315 4.61 -29.82 18.28
C ILE A 315 4.25 -28.83 17.17
N LEU A 316 4.37 -27.52 17.44
CA LEU A 316 4.06 -26.48 16.45
C LEU A 316 5.01 -26.54 15.25
N SER A 317 6.31 -26.59 15.49
CA SER A 317 7.34 -26.55 14.44
C SER A 317 7.26 -27.75 13.50
N SER A 318 7.07 -28.95 14.06
CA SER A 318 6.94 -30.19 13.28
C SER A 318 5.69 -30.22 12.42
N ASN A 319 4.54 -29.74 12.96
CA ASN A 319 3.27 -29.77 12.21
C ASN A 319 3.14 -28.60 11.22
N LEU A 320 3.83 -27.48 11.45
CA LEU A 320 3.90 -26.37 10.53
C LEU A 320 5.04 -26.48 9.52
N GLU A 321 5.85 -27.55 9.62
CA GLU A 321 7.00 -27.83 8.75
C GLU A 321 7.99 -26.65 8.69
N ILE A 322 8.23 -25.98 9.86
CA ILE A 322 9.06 -24.79 9.93
C ILE A 322 10.41 -25.07 10.58
N GLU A 323 11.46 -24.55 9.97
CA GLU A 323 12.81 -24.62 10.48
C GLU A 323 12.99 -23.84 11.81
N PRO A 324 13.77 -24.35 12.80
CA PRO A 324 14.02 -23.64 14.04
C PRO A 324 14.57 -22.22 13.87
N SER A 325 15.32 -21.99 12.80
CA SER A 325 15.90 -20.69 12.43
C SER A 325 14.87 -19.65 11.93
N SER A 326 13.62 -20.07 11.71
CA SER A 326 12.49 -19.20 11.32
C SER A 326 11.50 -19.00 12.48
N VAL A 327 11.86 -19.47 13.68
CA VAL A 327 11.10 -19.27 14.93
C VAL A 327 11.67 -18.05 15.67
N TYR A 328 10.80 -17.13 16.05
CA TYR A 328 11.14 -15.92 16.80
C TYR A 328 10.45 -15.94 18.16
N ARG A 329 11.23 -16.00 19.23
CA ARG A 329 10.74 -15.92 20.61
C ARG A 329 10.74 -14.47 21.07
N VAL A 330 9.60 -13.98 21.55
CA VAL A 330 9.41 -12.58 21.96
C VAL A 330 8.86 -12.50 23.39
N ASP A 331 9.37 -11.56 24.16
CA ASP A 331 8.85 -11.25 25.49
C ASP A 331 7.81 -10.13 25.37
N GLY A 332 6.53 -10.49 25.35
CA GLY A 332 5.40 -9.59 25.17
C GLY A 332 4.37 -10.12 24.17
N PRO A 333 3.55 -9.26 23.58
CA PRO A 333 2.55 -9.66 22.58
C PRO A 333 3.26 -10.18 21.32
N VAL A 334 2.82 -11.30 20.77
CA VAL A 334 3.48 -11.93 19.62
C VAL A 334 3.34 -11.15 18.30
N ASN A 335 2.53 -10.10 18.30
CA ASN A 335 2.37 -9.18 17.16
C ASN A 335 2.16 -7.74 17.65
N LEU A 336 3.20 -6.90 17.55
CA LEU A 336 3.15 -5.49 17.91
C LEU A 336 2.29 -4.64 16.96
N GLY A 337 1.98 -5.14 15.76
CA GLY A 337 1.08 -4.47 14.81
C GLY A 337 -0.30 -4.16 15.39
N ARG A 338 -0.74 -5.00 16.34
CA ARG A 338 -2.04 -4.88 17.03
C ARG A 338 -2.13 -3.68 17.99
N LEU A 339 -1.00 -3.08 18.38
CA LEU A 339 -0.95 -1.80 19.13
C LEU A 339 -1.61 -0.65 18.36
N ARG A 340 -1.77 -0.80 17.06
CA ARG A 340 -2.42 0.20 16.21
C ARG A 340 -3.80 0.62 16.72
N GLN A 341 -4.56 -0.25 17.40
CA GLN A 341 -5.84 0.09 18.01
C GLN A 341 -5.73 1.32 18.92
N LEU A 342 -4.63 1.51 19.63
CA LEU A 342 -4.43 2.67 20.52
C LEU A 342 -4.39 3.99 19.75
N THR A 343 -4.02 3.97 18.48
CA THR A 343 -3.99 5.18 17.65
C THR A 343 -5.39 5.73 17.35
N GLY A 344 -6.44 4.92 17.56
CA GLY A 344 -7.85 5.32 17.48
C GLY A 344 -8.37 6.09 18.72
N LEU A 345 -7.61 6.15 19.82
CA LEU A 345 -8.04 6.85 21.03
C LEU A 345 -8.20 8.35 20.81
N GLU A 346 -9.25 8.95 21.39
CA GLU A 346 -9.51 10.38 21.35
C GLU A 346 -8.55 11.15 22.28
N ARG A 347 -7.27 11.18 21.89
CA ARG A 347 -6.17 11.84 22.59
C ARG A 347 -5.37 12.70 21.61
N PRO A 348 -5.94 13.83 21.16
CA PRO A 348 -5.27 14.73 20.20
C PRO A 348 -3.96 15.32 20.73
N ASP A 349 -3.78 15.36 22.05
CA ASP A 349 -2.55 15.77 22.73
C ASP A 349 -1.37 14.81 22.50
N LEU A 350 -1.67 13.54 22.14
CA LEU A 350 -0.69 12.49 21.90
C LEU A 350 -0.51 12.14 20.42
N LYS A 351 -1.12 12.90 19.53
CA LYS A 351 -1.10 12.68 18.06
C LYS A 351 -0.57 13.93 17.34
N ASP A 352 -0.20 13.73 16.10
CA ASP A 352 0.07 14.83 15.17
C ASP A 352 -1.15 15.75 15.05
N ARG A 353 -0.90 17.04 14.99
CA ARG A 353 -1.97 18.03 14.78
C ARG A 353 -2.63 17.81 13.43
N PRO A 354 -3.96 17.64 13.37
CA PRO A 354 -4.65 17.54 12.10
C PRO A 354 -4.47 18.80 11.26
N PHE A 355 -4.51 18.67 9.96
CA PHE A 355 -4.39 19.77 9.02
C PHE A 355 -5.41 19.66 7.89
N LEU A 356 -5.76 20.80 7.30
CA LEU A 356 -6.54 20.87 6.07
C LEU A 356 -5.58 21.09 4.90
N ALA A 357 -5.57 20.16 3.96
CA ALA A 357 -4.78 20.29 2.75
C ALA A 357 -5.25 21.52 1.95
N TYR A 358 -4.30 22.23 1.35
CA TYR A 358 -4.60 23.36 0.48
C TYR A 358 -5.39 22.87 -0.74
N ALA A 359 -6.58 23.38 -0.94
CA ALA A 359 -7.29 23.25 -2.20
C ALA A 359 -6.90 24.44 -3.05
N PRO A 360 -6.13 24.29 -4.14
CA PRO A 360 -5.98 25.38 -5.09
C PRO A 360 -7.38 25.84 -5.47
N VAL A 361 -7.63 27.14 -5.37
CA VAL A 361 -8.94 27.72 -5.61
C VAL A 361 -9.26 27.62 -7.09
N LEU A 362 -9.62 26.41 -7.49
CA LEU A 362 -10.49 26.17 -8.63
C LEU A 362 -11.89 26.40 -8.05
N THR A 363 -12.33 27.65 -8.03
CA THR A 363 -13.64 28.01 -7.50
C THR A 363 -14.69 27.13 -8.17
N LYS A 364 -15.75 26.79 -7.44
CA LYS A 364 -16.87 26.01 -8.01
C LYS A 364 -17.41 26.62 -9.32
N GLU A 365 -17.10 27.87 -9.58
CA GLU A 365 -17.52 28.69 -10.72
C GLU A 365 -16.50 28.71 -11.89
N GLU A 366 -15.20 28.41 -11.62
CA GLU A 366 -14.21 28.38 -12.71
C GLU A 366 -14.25 27.03 -13.45
N ASP A 367 -14.28 27.13 -14.78
CA ASP A 367 -14.16 25.96 -15.65
C ASP A 367 -12.77 25.33 -15.51
N LEU A 368 -12.68 24.19 -14.84
CA LEU A 368 -11.44 23.46 -14.62
C LEU A 368 -10.72 23.15 -15.95
N PHE A 369 -11.47 22.84 -17.01
CA PHE A 369 -10.89 22.62 -18.33
C PHE A 369 -10.30 23.91 -18.91
N ALA A 370 -10.91 25.06 -18.65
CA ALA A 370 -10.36 26.35 -19.04
C ALA A 370 -9.07 26.67 -18.29
N ALA A 371 -9.03 26.39 -16.99
CA ALA A 371 -7.82 26.57 -16.18
C ALA A 371 -6.65 25.70 -16.69
N ILE A 372 -6.90 24.41 -16.97
CA ILE A 372 -5.89 23.50 -17.53
C ILE A 372 -5.42 23.95 -18.94
N ARG A 373 -6.30 24.60 -19.72
CA ARG A 373 -5.90 25.18 -21.02
C ARG A 373 -4.96 26.36 -20.88
N GLN A 374 -5.11 27.15 -19.83
CA GLN A 374 -4.28 28.31 -19.60
C GLN A 374 -2.86 27.92 -19.18
N GLU A 375 -2.75 26.95 -18.26
CA GLU A 375 -1.47 26.45 -17.78
C GLU A 375 -1.62 25.05 -17.13
N ASP A 376 -0.50 24.32 -17.12
CA ASP A 376 -0.41 23.06 -16.38
C ASP A 376 -0.54 23.33 -14.87
N ILE A 377 -1.28 22.46 -14.16
CA ILE A 377 -1.54 22.59 -12.72
C ILE A 377 -0.84 21.45 -11.99
N LEU A 378 0.10 21.78 -11.10
CA LEU A 378 0.85 20.83 -10.29
C LEU A 378 0.24 20.73 -8.88
N LEU A 379 -0.01 19.51 -8.40
CA LEU A 379 -0.43 19.19 -7.05
C LEU A 379 0.66 18.44 -6.31
N HIS A 380 0.95 18.82 -5.07
CA HIS A 380 1.89 18.13 -4.18
C HIS A 380 1.13 17.61 -2.95
N HIS A 381 0.68 16.35 -3.00
CA HIS A 381 0.00 15.68 -1.89
C HIS A 381 0.98 15.31 -0.77
N PRO A 382 0.52 15.23 0.49
CA PRO A 382 -0.82 15.53 1.00
C PRO A 382 -1.06 17.02 1.28
N PHE A 383 -0.09 17.88 1.00
CA PHE A 383 -0.13 19.33 1.28
C PHE A 383 -1.14 20.05 0.40
N ASP A 384 -1.23 19.66 -0.88
CA ASP A 384 -2.33 20.01 -1.77
C ASP A 384 -3.40 18.91 -1.74
N SER A 385 -4.68 19.30 -1.71
CA SER A 385 -5.84 18.39 -1.64
C SER A 385 -5.92 17.49 -2.89
N PHE A 386 -6.40 16.25 -2.69
CA PHE A 386 -6.74 15.34 -3.77
C PHE A 386 -8.09 15.67 -4.43
N GLN A 387 -8.92 16.51 -3.80
CA GLN A 387 -10.26 16.86 -4.28
C GLN A 387 -10.28 17.35 -5.73
N PRO A 388 -9.33 18.17 -6.23
CA PRO A 388 -9.31 18.57 -7.64
C PRO A 388 -9.26 17.41 -8.64
N VAL A 389 -8.67 16.27 -8.26
CA VAL A 389 -8.63 15.07 -9.10
C VAL A 389 -10.02 14.41 -9.16
N VAL A 390 -10.71 14.34 -8.03
CA VAL A 390 -12.10 13.85 -7.98
C VAL A 390 -13.02 14.79 -8.77
N ASP A 391 -12.89 16.11 -8.57
CA ASP A 391 -13.69 17.12 -9.28
C ASP A 391 -13.47 17.06 -10.80
N PHE A 392 -12.23 16.80 -11.24
CA PHE A 392 -11.92 16.63 -12.65
C PHE A 392 -12.72 15.50 -13.29
N LEU A 393 -12.78 14.35 -12.64
CA LEU A 393 -13.52 13.18 -13.13
C LEU A 393 -15.04 13.39 -13.04
N GLN A 394 -15.52 13.96 -11.94
CA GLN A 394 -16.95 14.26 -11.77
C GLN A 394 -17.46 15.29 -12.80
N ARG A 395 -16.68 16.35 -13.05
CA ARG A 395 -17.00 17.33 -14.09
C ARG A 395 -16.95 16.69 -15.47
N ALA A 396 -15.91 15.86 -15.74
CA ALA A 396 -15.84 15.11 -17.00
C ALA A 396 -17.04 14.20 -17.21
N ALA A 397 -17.53 13.55 -16.15
CA ALA A 397 -18.71 12.72 -16.21
C ALA A 397 -19.99 13.49 -16.60
N ARG A 398 -20.11 14.73 -16.11
CA ARG A 398 -21.32 15.57 -16.30
C ARG A 398 -21.28 16.45 -17.53
N ASP A 399 -20.12 16.81 -18.04
CA ASP A 399 -19.96 17.70 -19.20
C ASP A 399 -20.40 17.02 -20.49
N PRO A 400 -21.45 17.55 -21.20
CA PRO A 400 -21.94 16.96 -22.45
C PRO A 400 -20.91 16.99 -23.59
N ALA A 401 -19.89 17.86 -23.50
CA ALA A 401 -18.84 17.93 -24.51
C ALA A 401 -17.77 16.85 -24.33
N VAL A 402 -17.71 16.17 -23.18
CA VAL A 402 -16.82 15.03 -22.96
C VAL A 402 -17.34 13.80 -23.68
N LEU A 403 -16.49 13.20 -24.51
CA LEU A 403 -16.79 12.03 -25.34
C LEU A 403 -16.33 10.73 -24.68
N ALA A 404 -15.14 10.76 -24.06
CA ALA A 404 -14.56 9.56 -23.47
C ALA A 404 -13.70 9.87 -22.24
N ILE A 405 -13.64 8.90 -21.32
CA ILE A 405 -12.72 8.88 -20.18
C ILE A 405 -11.97 7.56 -20.22
N LYS A 406 -10.62 7.63 -20.17
CA LYS A 406 -9.75 6.45 -20.06
C LYS A 406 -8.88 6.55 -18.83
N MET A 407 -8.72 5.47 -18.06
CA MET A 407 -8.02 5.53 -16.79
C MET A 407 -7.30 4.23 -16.43
N THR A 408 -6.15 4.34 -15.78
CA THR A 408 -5.48 3.20 -15.15
C THR A 408 -5.77 3.17 -13.66
N LEU A 409 -6.15 2.01 -13.13
CA LEU A 409 -6.56 1.81 -11.75
C LEU A 409 -5.68 0.72 -11.10
N TYR A 410 -5.08 1.03 -9.92
CA TYR A 410 -4.19 0.11 -9.23
C TYR A 410 -4.68 -0.25 -7.81
N ARG A 411 -4.94 0.73 -6.97
CA ARG A 411 -5.44 0.58 -5.58
C ARG A 411 -6.54 1.60 -5.35
N LEU A 412 -7.78 1.17 -5.39
CA LEU A 412 -8.95 2.07 -5.37
C LEU A 412 -9.47 2.37 -3.96
N GLY A 413 -9.31 1.42 -3.02
CA GLY A 413 -10.03 1.45 -1.75
C GLY A 413 -11.49 1.04 -1.89
N ARG A 414 -12.19 0.85 -0.75
CA ARG A 414 -13.58 0.34 -0.75
C ARG A 414 -14.58 1.37 -1.28
N ASP A 415 -14.52 2.60 -0.78
CA ASP A 415 -15.44 3.69 -1.16
C ASP A 415 -14.71 4.71 -2.03
N SER A 416 -14.68 4.50 -3.35
CA SER A 416 -13.89 5.30 -4.26
C SER A 416 -14.75 6.31 -5.03
N PRO A 417 -14.66 7.63 -4.73
CA PRO A 417 -15.35 8.67 -5.49
C PRO A 417 -14.88 8.75 -6.95
N VAL A 418 -13.72 8.17 -7.25
CA VAL A 418 -13.21 8.01 -8.62
C VAL A 418 -14.06 7.00 -9.38
N VAL A 419 -14.36 5.85 -8.77
CA VAL A 419 -15.22 4.83 -9.37
C VAL A 419 -16.63 5.36 -9.56
N GLU A 420 -17.20 6.05 -8.58
CA GLU A 420 -18.51 6.69 -8.69
C GLU A 420 -18.57 7.66 -9.88
N ALA A 421 -17.54 8.46 -10.10
CA ALA A 421 -17.49 9.38 -11.25
C ALA A 421 -17.42 8.63 -12.59
N LEU A 422 -16.73 7.50 -12.67
CA LEU A 422 -16.67 6.66 -13.88
C LEU A 422 -18.03 6.02 -14.18
N LEU A 423 -18.72 5.53 -13.18
CA LEU A 423 -20.09 4.99 -13.30
C LEU A 423 -21.09 6.08 -13.71
N GLU A 424 -20.99 7.28 -13.11
CA GLU A 424 -21.80 8.44 -13.55
C GLU A 424 -21.56 8.77 -15.04
N ALA A 425 -20.30 8.68 -15.49
CA ALA A 425 -19.95 8.94 -16.89
C ALA A 425 -20.60 7.95 -17.85
N VAL A 426 -20.58 6.64 -17.55
CA VAL A 426 -21.26 5.61 -18.37
C VAL A 426 -22.76 5.84 -18.40
N ASN A 427 -23.38 6.08 -17.23
CA ASN A 427 -24.82 6.35 -17.13
C ASN A 427 -25.26 7.60 -17.93
N ARG A 428 -24.31 8.50 -18.21
CA ARG A 428 -24.53 9.68 -19.08
C ARG A 428 -24.12 9.44 -20.53
N GLY A 429 -23.90 8.18 -20.93
CA GLY A 429 -23.63 7.78 -22.30
C GLY A 429 -22.21 8.06 -22.81
N LYS A 430 -21.23 8.28 -21.92
CA LYS A 430 -19.83 8.49 -22.30
C LYS A 430 -19.11 7.16 -22.49
N GLN A 431 -18.12 7.14 -23.38
CA GLN A 431 -17.23 6.00 -23.53
C GLN A 431 -16.23 5.98 -22.36
N VAL A 432 -16.31 4.96 -21.52
CA VAL A 432 -15.40 4.79 -20.39
C VAL A 432 -14.60 3.51 -20.56
N ALA A 433 -13.26 3.62 -20.54
CA ALA A 433 -12.36 2.49 -20.61
C ALA A 433 -11.39 2.55 -19.44
N VAL A 434 -11.31 1.48 -18.67
CA VAL A 434 -10.39 1.38 -17.51
C VAL A 434 -9.49 0.17 -17.64
N VAL A 435 -8.25 0.33 -17.25
CA VAL A 435 -7.30 -0.76 -17.06
C VAL A 435 -7.15 -1.00 -15.58
N VAL A 436 -7.69 -2.10 -15.08
CA VAL A 436 -7.63 -2.49 -13.66
C VAL A 436 -6.50 -3.48 -13.47
N GLU A 437 -5.56 -3.15 -12.59
CA GLU A 437 -4.50 -4.08 -12.19
C GLU A 437 -5.00 -5.05 -11.13
N LEU A 438 -5.27 -6.28 -11.52
CA LEU A 438 -5.79 -7.31 -10.61
C LEU A 438 -4.73 -7.85 -9.64
N GLN A 439 -3.44 -7.79 -10.01
CA GLN A 439 -2.33 -8.28 -9.20
C GLN A 439 -1.73 -7.18 -8.30
N ALA A 440 -2.55 -6.21 -7.88
CA ALA A 440 -2.12 -5.25 -6.87
C ALA A 440 -2.02 -5.98 -5.52
N ARG A 441 -0.78 -6.25 -5.09
CA ARG A 441 -0.49 -7.07 -3.90
C ARG A 441 -1.31 -6.63 -2.69
N PHE A 442 -2.04 -7.57 -2.08
CA PHE A 442 -2.97 -7.41 -0.96
C PHE A 442 -4.26 -6.60 -1.25
N ASP A 443 -4.43 -6.12 -2.48
CA ASP A 443 -5.66 -5.49 -2.94
C ASP A 443 -6.35 -6.31 -4.06
N GLU A 444 -5.91 -7.55 -4.28
CA GLU A 444 -6.38 -8.40 -5.38
C GLU A 444 -7.90 -8.60 -5.30
N GLU A 445 -8.42 -9.01 -4.14
CA GLU A 445 -9.86 -9.25 -3.94
C GLU A 445 -10.69 -7.98 -4.19
N SER A 446 -10.29 -6.86 -3.60
CA SER A 446 -10.97 -5.58 -3.80
C SER A 446 -10.94 -5.12 -5.25
N ASN A 447 -9.81 -5.30 -5.96
CA ASN A 447 -9.70 -4.92 -7.35
C ASN A 447 -10.52 -5.82 -8.28
N ILE A 448 -10.65 -7.11 -7.96
CA ILE A 448 -11.55 -8.05 -8.66
C ILE A 448 -13.02 -7.62 -8.49
N GLU A 449 -13.43 -7.29 -7.27
CA GLU A 449 -14.79 -6.82 -7.00
C GLU A 449 -15.11 -5.55 -7.79
N TRP A 450 -14.20 -4.59 -7.80
CA TRP A 450 -14.35 -3.35 -8.58
C TRP A 450 -14.37 -3.59 -10.09
N ALA A 451 -13.50 -4.46 -10.61
CA ALA A 451 -13.51 -4.81 -12.02
C ALA A 451 -14.86 -5.36 -12.45
N ARG A 452 -15.40 -6.31 -11.70
CA ARG A 452 -16.74 -6.88 -11.95
C ARG A 452 -17.89 -5.87 -11.80
N ALA A 453 -17.78 -4.96 -10.82
CA ALA A 453 -18.78 -3.92 -10.63
C ALA A 453 -18.81 -2.95 -11.81
N LEU A 454 -17.64 -2.51 -12.27
CA LEU A 454 -17.50 -1.63 -13.43
C LEU A 454 -18.02 -2.28 -14.72
N GLU A 455 -17.70 -3.57 -14.96
CA GLU A 455 -18.18 -4.31 -16.14
C GLU A 455 -19.70 -4.44 -16.16
N ARG A 456 -20.32 -4.76 -15.01
CA ARG A 456 -21.78 -4.87 -14.90
C ARG A 456 -22.52 -3.58 -15.29
N GLU A 457 -21.89 -2.45 -15.04
CA GLU A 457 -22.45 -1.13 -15.38
C GLU A 457 -22.05 -0.65 -16.78
N GLY A 458 -21.37 -1.49 -17.60
CA GLY A 458 -21.05 -1.21 -19.00
C GLY A 458 -19.74 -0.42 -19.22
N VAL A 459 -18.86 -0.35 -18.25
CA VAL A 459 -17.50 0.16 -18.43
C VAL A 459 -16.68 -0.86 -19.21
N HIS A 460 -15.88 -0.41 -20.17
CA HIS A 460 -14.89 -1.28 -20.82
C HIS A 460 -13.69 -1.50 -19.87
N VAL A 461 -13.67 -2.66 -19.21
CA VAL A 461 -12.59 -3.04 -18.30
C VAL A 461 -11.58 -3.91 -19.02
N VAL A 462 -10.29 -3.61 -18.82
CA VAL A 462 -9.16 -4.45 -19.24
C VAL A 462 -8.43 -4.90 -17.98
N HIS A 463 -8.27 -6.21 -17.83
CA HIS A 463 -7.70 -6.86 -16.64
C HIS A 463 -6.16 -6.98 -16.73
N GLY A 464 -5.47 -5.82 -16.80
CA GLY A 464 -4.01 -5.80 -16.92
C GLY A 464 -3.49 -6.26 -18.29
N LEU A 465 -2.20 -6.55 -18.35
CA LEU A 465 -1.51 -7.10 -19.50
C LEU A 465 -0.77 -8.37 -19.10
N PRO A 466 -0.85 -9.46 -19.88
CA PRO A 466 -0.09 -10.68 -19.58
C PRO A 466 1.41 -10.39 -19.40
N GLY A 467 1.99 -10.85 -18.29
CA GLY A 467 3.41 -10.69 -17.97
C GLY A 467 3.84 -9.28 -17.51
N LEU A 468 2.96 -8.29 -17.51
CA LEU A 468 3.24 -6.92 -17.12
C LEU A 468 2.21 -6.40 -16.11
N LYS A 469 2.68 -5.85 -14.98
CA LYS A 469 1.78 -5.15 -14.03
C LYS A 469 1.61 -3.69 -14.43
N VAL A 470 0.37 -3.22 -14.53
CA VAL A 470 0.08 -1.82 -14.86
C VAL A 470 0.17 -0.96 -13.59
N HIS A 471 1.26 -0.19 -13.48
CA HIS A 471 1.52 0.65 -12.31
C HIS A 471 1.50 2.17 -12.62
N SER A 472 1.25 2.55 -13.87
CA SER A 472 1.08 3.96 -14.25
C SER A 472 -0.20 4.56 -13.65
N LYS A 473 -0.20 5.87 -13.41
CA LYS A 473 -1.36 6.63 -12.93
C LYS A 473 -1.67 7.71 -13.94
N VAL A 474 -2.60 7.40 -14.85
CA VAL A 474 -2.99 8.23 -15.98
C VAL A 474 -4.51 8.25 -16.09
N ALA A 475 -5.09 9.44 -16.10
CA ALA A 475 -6.48 9.69 -16.45
C ALA A 475 -6.53 10.60 -17.67
N LEU A 476 -7.20 10.18 -18.73
CA LEU A 476 -7.37 10.87 -20.00
C LEU A 476 -8.85 11.17 -20.22
N VAL A 477 -9.18 12.44 -20.35
CA VAL A 477 -10.51 12.94 -20.74
C VAL A 477 -10.44 13.50 -22.15
N VAL A 478 -11.29 13.00 -23.03
CA VAL A 478 -11.42 13.44 -24.43
C VAL A 478 -12.64 14.33 -24.55
N ARG A 479 -12.46 15.61 -24.87
CA ARG A 479 -13.50 16.63 -24.90
C ARG A 479 -13.58 17.28 -26.28
N ARG A 480 -14.79 17.52 -26.76
CA ARG A 480 -15.04 18.28 -27.99
C ARG A 480 -15.15 19.76 -27.65
N GLU A 481 -14.39 20.58 -28.35
CA GLU A 481 -14.38 22.04 -28.19
C GLU A 481 -14.54 22.70 -29.57
N GLY A 482 -15.81 22.98 -29.91
CA GLY A 482 -16.15 23.37 -31.29
C GLY A 482 -15.82 22.23 -32.27
N ASP A 483 -15.01 22.49 -33.25
CA ASP A 483 -14.57 21.50 -34.24
C ASP A 483 -13.30 20.73 -33.85
N VAL A 484 -12.72 21.04 -32.66
CA VAL A 484 -11.47 20.44 -32.18
C VAL A 484 -11.76 19.43 -31.08
N ILE A 485 -11.05 18.30 -31.09
CA ILE A 485 -11.02 17.34 -30.01
C ILE A 485 -9.75 17.59 -29.17
N ARG A 486 -9.95 18.00 -27.90
CA ARG A 486 -8.86 18.23 -26.95
C ARG A 486 -8.77 17.10 -25.94
N ARG A 487 -7.56 16.79 -25.54
CA ARG A 487 -7.24 15.78 -24.53
C ARG A 487 -6.80 16.48 -23.26
N TYR A 488 -7.47 16.18 -22.17
CA TYR A 488 -7.12 16.65 -20.83
C TYR A 488 -6.61 15.47 -20.02
N LEU A 489 -5.53 15.66 -19.31
CA LEU A 489 -4.83 14.60 -18.60
C LEU A 489 -4.63 14.96 -17.16
N HIS A 490 -4.71 13.96 -16.30
CA HIS A 490 -4.06 13.95 -15.03
C HIS A 490 -3.05 12.79 -15.00
N LEU A 491 -1.79 13.12 -14.68
CA LEU A 491 -0.69 12.17 -14.56
C LEU A 491 -0.10 12.31 -13.15
N ALA A 492 0.22 11.20 -12.48
CA ALA A 492 0.69 11.26 -11.11
C ALA A 492 1.71 10.19 -10.75
N SER A 493 2.43 10.43 -9.65
CA SER A 493 3.24 9.41 -8.98
C SER A 493 2.41 8.54 -8.04
N GLY A 494 1.32 9.06 -7.50
CA GLY A 494 0.44 8.43 -6.52
C GLY A 494 -0.81 7.79 -7.11
N ASN A 495 -1.36 6.82 -6.39
CA ASN A 495 -2.59 6.12 -6.77
C ASN A 495 -3.82 7.03 -6.72
N TYR A 496 -4.87 6.66 -7.46
CA TYR A 496 -6.17 7.34 -7.42
C TYR A 496 -7.00 6.91 -6.19
N ASN A 497 -6.41 7.15 -5.02
CA ASN A 497 -7.01 6.80 -3.74
C ASN A 497 -6.93 8.00 -2.78
N PRO A 498 -8.08 8.62 -2.41
CA PRO A 498 -8.11 9.80 -1.55
C PRO A 498 -7.49 9.57 -0.17
N THR A 499 -7.54 8.33 0.33
CA THR A 499 -6.99 7.97 1.64
C THR A 499 -5.47 7.95 1.62
N THR A 500 -4.87 7.25 0.66
CA THR A 500 -3.40 7.23 0.54
C THR A 500 -2.85 8.62 0.19
N ALA A 501 -3.60 9.43 -0.56
CA ALA A 501 -3.23 10.80 -0.90
C ALA A 501 -3.15 11.76 0.31
N ARG A 502 -3.70 11.38 1.47
CA ARG A 502 -3.56 12.12 2.74
C ARG A 502 -2.32 11.73 3.55
N LEU A 503 -1.70 10.60 3.21
CA LEU A 503 -0.62 9.97 3.99
C LEU A 503 0.71 9.91 3.22
N TYR A 504 0.66 9.90 1.89
CA TYR A 504 1.81 9.76 1.01
C TYR A 504 2.16 11.08 0.37
N THR A 505 3.46 11.37 0.29
CA THR A 505 3.89 12.52 -0.54
C THR A 505 3.91 12.08 -1.98
N ASP A 506 3.02 12.65 -2.78
CA ASP A 506 2.91 12.37 -4.21
C ASP A 506 2.78 13.67 -5.02
N ILE A 507 3.12 13.58 -6.30
CA ILE A 507 2.98 14.71 -7.22
C ILE A 507 2.08 14.31 -8.38
N GLY A 508 1.06 15.14 -8.64
CA GLY A 508 0.17 15.02 -9.78
C GLY A 508 0.21 16.29 -10.64
N MET A 509 -0.06 16.15 -11.94
CA MET A 509 -0.11 17.26 -12.87
C MET A 509 -1.31 17.14 -13.79
N PHE A 510 -2.09 18.21 -13.89
CA PHE A 510 -3.06 18.36 -14.98
C PHE A 510 -2.41 19.07 -16.15
N THR A 511 -2.68 18.58 -17.35
CA THR A 511 -2.18 19.17 -18.60
C THR A 511 -3.15 18.92 -19.74
N CYS A 512 -3.11 19.78 -20.76
CA CYS A 512 -3.73 19.53 -22.06
C CYS A 512 -2.72 19.67 -23.21
N ASP A 513 -1.41 19.48 -22.91
CA ASP A 513 -0.35 19.47 -23.92
C ASP A 513 -0.66 18.46 -25.02
N PRO A 514 -0.68 18.87 -26.30
CA PRO A 514 -1.05 17.97 -27.41
C PRO A 514 -0.11 16.79 -27.59
N GLY A 515 1.18 16.95 -27.31
CA GLY A 515 2.20 15.91 -27.41
C GLY A 515 2.02 14.85 -26.33
N ILE A 516 1.88 15.27 -25.05
CA ILE A 516 1.58 14.39 -23.92
C ILE A 516 0.24 13.69 -24.15
N GLY A 517 -0.77 14.43 -24.65
CA GLY A 517 -2.10 13.88 -24.98
C GLY A 517 -2.06 12.85 -26.10
N GLY A 518 -1.20 13.05 -27.10
CA GLY A 518 -0.94 12.08 -28.17
C GLY A 518 -0.36 10.78 -27.63
N ASP A 519 0.71 10.90 -26.84
CA ASP A 519 1.40 9.76 -26.23
C ASP A 519 0.48 9.00 -25.23
N ALA A 520 -0.32 9.70 -24.43
CA ALA A 520 -1.31 9.06 -23.56
C ALA A 520 -2.38 8.27 -24.34
N THR A 521 -2.80 8.77 -25.49
CA THR A 521 -3.70 8.02 -26.39
C THR A 521 -3.02 6.75 -26.91
N ALA A 522 -1.74 6.85 -27.33
CA ALA A 522 -0.96 5.70 -27.75
C ALA A 522 -0.76 4.69 -26.61
N LEU A 523 -0.53 5.16 -25.38
CA LEU A 523 -0.42 4.33 -24.18
C LEU A 523 -1.71 3.52 -23.96
N PHE A 524 -2.88 4.16 -23.97
CA PHE A 524 -4.14 3.44 -23.81
C PHE A 524 -4.39 2.45 -24.95
N ASN A 525 -4.06 2.79 -26.19
CA ASN A 525 -4.17 1.84 -27.31
C ASN A 525 -3.23 0.65 -27.16
N HIS A 526 -2.06 0.84 -26.51
CA HIS A 526 -1.17 -0.26 -26.15
C HIS A 526 -1.77 -1.12 -25.04
N LEU A 527 -2.33 -0.51 -24.02
CA LEU A 527 -2.91 -1.20 -22.87
C LEU A 527 -4.19 -1.98 -23.20
N THR A 528 -4.94 -1.54 -24.23
CA THR A 528 -6.26 -2.09 -24.56
C THR A 528 -6.33 -2.82 -25.91
N GLY A 529 -5.33 -2.72 -26.79
CA GLY A 529 -5.52 -3.09 -28.19
C GLY A 529 -4.34 -3.75 -28.91
N TYR A 530 -3.38 -4.40 -28.24
CA TYR A 530 -2.27 -5.13 -28.88
C TYR A 530 -1.49 -4.34 -29.94
N SER A 531 -1.44 -3.02 -29.86
CA SER A 531 -0.68 -2.23 -30.79
C SER A 531 0.82 -2.49 -30.65
N SER A 532 1.51 -2.91 -31.71
CA SER A 532 2.94 -3.28 -31.69
C SER A 532 3.90 -2.12 -32.00
N LYS A 533 3.38 -1.00 -32.50
CA LYS A 533 4.20 0.18 -32.81
C LYS A 533 3.85 1.31 -31.86
N HIS A 534 4.81 1.66 -30.99
CA HIS A 534 4.66 2.78 -30.06
C HIS A 534 5.89 3.64 -30.09
N GLU A 535 5.77 4.81 -30.74
CA GLU A 535 6.73 5.89 -30.57
C GLU A 535 6.13 6.88 -29.58
N PHE A 536 6.77 7.01 -28.42
CA PHE A 536 6.46 8.03 -27.43
C PHE A 536 7.45 9.16 -27.57
N ASN A 537 6.95 10.37 -27.79
CA ASN A 537 7.76 11.54 -28.01
C ASN A 537 8.02 12.34 -26.73
N GLN A 538 7.08 12.30 -25.80
CA GLN A 538 7.07 13.07 -24.57
C GLN A 538 7.11 12.18 -23.32
N LEU A 539 6.33 11.11 -23.33
CA LEU A 539 6.27 10.17 -22.20
C LEU A 539 7.41 9.16 -22.28
N LEU A 540 8.01 8.89 -21.13
CA LEU A 540 8.93 7.77 -20.95
C LEU A 540 8.12 6.62 -20.36
N VAL A 541 7.94 5.55 -21.13
CA VAL A 541 7.08 4.42 -20.79
C VAL A 541 7.90 3.14 -20.60
N ALA A 542 7.85 2.52 -19.43
CA ALA A 542 8.41 1.20 -19.24
C ALA A 542 7.38 0.12 -19.66
N PRO A 543 7.88 -1.02 -20.21
CA PRO A 543 9.27 -1.40 -20.48
C PRO A 543 9.76 -0.91 -21.86
N LEU A 544 9.05 -0.01 -22.54
CA LEU A 544 9.25 0.33 -23.95
C LEU A 544 10.48 1.25 -24.19
N ASN A 545 10.40 2.52 -23.77
CA ASN A 545 11.46 3.51 -24.02
C ASN A 545 12.06 4.12 -22.74
N LEU A 546 11.47 3.90 -21.55
CA LEU A 546 11.87 4.61 -20.33
C LEU A 546 13.34 4.37 -19.97
N ARG A 547 13.81 3.13 -19.97
CA ARG A 547 15.21 2.80 -19.65
C ARG A 547 16.18 3.50 -20.61
N GLN A 548 15.91 3.42 -21.91
CA GLN A 548 16.76 4.01 -22.94
C GLN A 548 16.82 5.54 -22.78
N ARG A 549 15.68 6.18 -22.64
CA ARG A 549 15.61 7.64 -22.51
C ARG A 549 16.29 8.16 -21.25
N LEU A 550 16.12 7.47 -20.09
CA LEU A 550 16.85 7.84 -18.86
C LEU A 550 18.36 7.65 -19.04
N THR A 551 18.79 6.60 -19.73
CA THR A 551 20.22 6.40 -20.06
C THR A 551 20.75 7.56 -20.87
N GLU A 552 20.09 7.95 -21.96
CA GLU A 552 20.45 9.07 -22.81
C GLU A 552 20.53 10.40 -22.03
N LEU A 553 19.58 10.65 -21.13
CA LEU A 553 19.56 11.86 -20.30
C LEU A 553 20.72 11.89 -19.30
N ILE A 554 21.09 10.78 -18.71
CA ILE A 554 22.26 10.69 -17.79
C ILE A 554 23.56 10.81 -18.58
N GLU A 555 23.68 10.15 -19.73
CA GLU A 555 24.85 10.25 -20.62
C GLU A 555 25.04 11.68 -21.14
N ARG A 556 23.97 12.40 -21.38
CA ARG A 556 24.01 13.82 -21.73
C ARG A 556 24.65 14.67 -20.61
N GLU A 557 24.32 14.43 -19.35
CA GLU A 557 24.97 15.12 -18.22
C GLU A 557 26.46 14.78 -18.11
N ILE A 558 26.85 13.53 -18.42
CA ILE A 558 28.24 13.10 -18.48
C ILE A 558 28.96 13.87 -19.58
N GLU A 559 28.36 14.03 -20.75
CA GLU A 559 28.97 14.76 -21.88
C GLU A 559 29.10 16.26 -21.59
N PHE A 560 28.05 16.87 -20.97
CA PHE A 560 28.17 18.25 -20.49
C PHE A 560 29.35 18.42 -19.52
N GLN A 561 29.52 17.52 -18.56
CA GLN A 561 30.64 17.55 -17.62
C GLN A 561 31.97 17.42 -18.33
N ARG A 562 32.11 16.55 -19.34
CA ARG A 562 33.34 16.37 -20.15
C ARG A 562 33.66 17.61 -20.97
N CYS A 563 32.67 18.32 -21.45
CA CYS A 563 32.81 19.58 -22.20
C CYS A 563 33.12 20.79 -21.29
N GLY A 564 33.31 20.57 -19.97
CA GLY A 564 33.61 21.63 -19.00
C GLY A 564 32.39 22.36 -18.46
N TRP A 565 31.19 21.88 -18.77
CA TRP A 565 29.95 22.35 -18.17
C TRP A 565 29.71 21.55 -16.86
N SER A 566 28.97 22.15 -15.92
CA SER A 566 28.69 21.44 -14.66
C SER A 566 27.52 20.44 -14.87
N GLY A 567 27.83 19.12 -14.92
CA GLY A 567 26.81 18.07 -14.91
C GLY A 567 26.24 17.84 -13.52
N GLN A 568 24.89 17.70 -13.40
CA GLN A 568 24.25 17.45 -12.11
C GLN A 568 22.92 16.69 -12.27
N LEU A 569 22.71 15.73 -11.37
CA LEU A 569 21.49 14.92 -11.26
C LEU A 569 20.93 15.03 -9.85
N ILE A 570 19.59 15.19 -9.73
CA ILE A 570 18.86 15.08 -8.48
C ILE A 570 17.67 14.14 -8.68
N PHE A 571 17.73 12.96 -8.10
CA PHE A 571 16.67 11.96 -8.24
C PHE A 571 16.03 11.66 -6.89
N LYS A 572 14.72 11.73 -6.83
CA LYS A 572 13.90 11.26 -5.70
C LYS A 572 13.10 10.04 -6.14
N MET A 573 13.17 8.94 -5.36
CA MET A 573 12.51 7.67 -5.67
C MET A 573 12.35 6.82 -4.41
N ASN A 574 11.59 5.72 -4.52
CA ASN A 574 11.44 4.79 -3.39
C ASN A 574 12.50 3.68 -3.39
N GLY A 575 13.02 3.29 -4.55
CA GLY A 575 14.02 2.22 -4.65
C GLY A 575 14.98 2.37 -5.82
N LEU A 576 16.23 1.97 -5.57
CA LEU A 576 17.32 1.94 -6.53
C LEU A 576 18.09 0.62 -6.37
N ASP A 577 17.76 -0.37 -7.19
CA ASP A 577 18.46 -1.68 -7.20
C ASP A 577 18.73 -2.23 -8.61
N ASP A 578 18.41 -1.44 -9.67
CA ASP A 578 18.74 -1.84 -11.03
C ASP A 578 20.25 -1.75 -11.31
N PRO A 579 20.91 -2.89 -11.61
CA PRO A 579 22.35 -2.90 -11.80
C PRO A 579 22.84 -2.01 -12.93
N GLY A 580 22.03 -1.87 -14.00
CA GLY A 580 22.34 -1.03 -15.17
C GLY A 580 22.34 0.44 -14.80
N MET A 581 21.30 0.90 -14.13
CA MET A 581 21.19 2.30 -13.69
C MET A 581 22.25 2.65 -12.66
N ILE A 582 22.52 1.75 -11.68
CA ILE A 582 23.58 1.96 -10.68
C ILE A 582 24.95 2.11 -11.36
N ARG A 583 25.29 1.25 -12.33
CA ARG A 583 26.55 1.37 -13.10
C ARG A 583 26.65 2.70 -13.84
N LEU A 584 25.56 3.14 -14.42
CA LEU A 584 25.53 4.42 -15.14
C LEU A 584 25.73 5.62 -14.18
N LEU A 585 25.12 5.59 -12.99
CA LEU A 585 25.34 6.61 -11.96
C LEU A 585 26.78 6.60 -11.44
N TYR A 586 27.43 5.42 -11.29
CA TYR A 586 28.84 5.33 -10.97
C TYR A 586 29.72 5.93 -12.08
N GLN A 587 29.37 5.67 -13.34
CA GLN A 587 30.06 6.28 -14.47
C GLN A 587 29.92 7.80 -14.43
N ALA A 588 28.73 8.33 -14.20
CA ALA A 588 28.50 9.77 -14.08
C ALA A 588 29.34 10.38 -12.94
N SER A 589 29.39 9.75 -11.77
CA SER A 589 30.21 10.19 -10.65
C SER A 589 31.70 10.21 -10.99
N ARG A 590 32.23 9.19 -11.66
CA ARG A 590 33.64 9.09 -12.06
C ARG A 590 34.04 10.14 -13.10
N GLU A 591 33.10 10.60 -13.90
CA GLU A 591 33.29 11.68 -14.85
C GLU A 591 33.10 13.08 -14.21
N GLY A 592 32.79 13.13 -12.90
CA GLY A 592 32.68 14.38 -12.15
C GLY A 592 31.25 14.94 -12.02
N VAL A 593 30.23 14.27 -12.57
CA VAL A 593 28.84 14.68 -12.42
C VAL A 593 28.43 14.59 -10.95
N ARG A 594 27.81 15.62 -10.41
CA ARG A 594 27.26 15.62 -9.05
C ARG A 594 25.91 14.89 -9.01
N VAL A 595 25.76 13.89 -8.17
CA VAL A 595 24.57 13.05 -8.07
C VAL A 595 24.01 13.10 -6.64
N ASN A 596 22.82 13.67 -6.49
CA ASN A 596 22.07 13.66 -5.25
C ASN A 596 20.86 12.73 -5.37
N LEU A 597 20.80 11.72 -4.53
CA LEU A 597 19.74 10.73 -4.53
C LEU A 597 18.94 10.84 -3.22
N LEU A 598 17.63 11.00 -3.34
CA LEU A 598 16.68 10.92 -2.25
C LEU A 598 15.96 9.57 -2.36
N VAL A 599 16.43 8.56 -1.61
CA VAL A 599 15.92 7.18 -1.68
C VAL A 599 15.33 6.76 -0.35
N ARG A 600 14.02 6.54 -0.34
CA ARG A 600 13.32 6.18 0.90
C ARG A 600 13.67 4.78 1.40
N GLY A 601 13.60 3.78 0.54
CA GLY A 601 13.66 2.35 0.88
C GLY A 601 14.95 1.70 0.40
N ILE A 602 14.82 0.74 -0.51
CA ILE A 602 15.93 -0.05 -1.05
C ILE A 602 16.91 0.82 -1.82
N CYS A 603 18.20 0.74 -1.47
CA CYS A 603 19.27 1.32 -2.25
C CYS A 603 20.46 0.34 -2.29
N SER A 604 20.71 -0.25 -3.45
CA SER A 604 21.84 -1.16 -3.66
C SER A 604 23.11 -0.45 -4.12
N LEU A 605 23.06 0.86 -4.34
CA LEU A 605 24.21 1.70 -4.66
C LEU A 605 25.03 2.00 -3.39
N ARG A 606 26.36 2.02 -3.48
CA ARG A 606 27.29 2.43 -2.42
C ARG A 606 27.76 3.87 -2.65
N PRO A 607 27.32 4.85 -1.86
CA PRO A 607 27.78 6.23 -1.99
C PRO A 607 29.14 6.45 -1.33
N GLY A 608 29.87 7.47 -1.79
CA GLY A 608 31.11 7.94 -1.16
C GLY A 608 32.28 6.96 -1.21
N VAL A 609 32.29 5.99 -2.11
CA VAL A 609 33.40 5.05 -2.28
C VAL A 609 34.47 5.69 -3.16
N PRO A 610 35.74 5.82 -2.67
CA PRO A 610 36.79 6.48 -3.41
C PRO A 610 37.04 5.89 -4.81
N GLY A 611 37.13 6.76 -5.83
CA GLY A 611 37.32 6.40 -7.24
C GLY A 611 36.09 5.76 -7.91
N LEU A 612 34.97 5.61 -7.20
CA LEU A 612 33.75 5.02 -7.72
C LEU A 612 32.57 6.00 -7.61
N SER A 613 32.27 6.45 -6.42
CA SER A 613 31.06 7.25 -6.12
C SER A 613 31.33 8.47 -5.25
N ASP A 614 32.49 9.07 -5.41
CA ASP A 614 32.93 10.27 -4.68
C ASP A 614 31.93 11.42 -4.79
N ASN A 615 31.26 11.53 -5.94
CA ASN A 615 30.30 12.59 -6.25
C ASN A 615 28.84 12.16 -6.02
N ILE A 616 28.58 10.99 -5.42
CA ILE A 616 27.24 10.51 -5.13
C ILE A 616 26.93 10.67 -3.64
N ARG A 617 25.80 11.30 -3.36
CA ARG A 617 25.21 11.35 -2.01
C ARG A 617 23.83 10.72 -2.03
N VAL A 618 23.55 9.89 -1.01
CA VAL A 618 22.23 9.25 -0.84
C VAL A 618 21.67 9.69 0.50
N THR A 619 20.47 10.25 0.46
CA THR A 619 19.71 10.68 1.64
C THR A 619 18.39 9.94 1.69
N SER A 620 17.94 9.55 2.88
CA SER A 620 16.62 8.99 3.14
C SER A 620 15.90 9.85 4.16
N ILE A 621 14.61 10.07 3.95
CA ILE A 621 13.74 10.78 4.88
C ILE A 621 12.62 9.83 5.28
N VAL A 622 12.43 9.69 6.59
CA VAL A 622 11.28 9.04 7.23
C VAL A 622 10.66 10.07 8.16
N GLY A 623 9.37 10.11 8.26
CA GLY A 623 8.67 11.07 9.11
C GLY A 623 7.17 10.85 9.03
N ARG A 624 6.40 11.89 9.36
CA ARG A 624 4.94 11.85 9.42
C ARG A 624 4.27 11.30 8.16
N PHE A 625 4.79 11.71 6.98
CA PHE A 625 4.25 11.28 5.68
C PHE A 625 5.21 10.32 5.00
N LEU A 626 4.63 9.32 4.32
CA LEU A 626 5.41 8.37 3.54
C LEU A 626 5.95 9.04 2.27
N GLU A 627 7.26 9.14 2.15
CA GLU A 627 7.92 9.66 0.95
C GLU A 627 7.69 8.71 -0.24
N HIS A 628 6.86 9.14 -1.21
CA HIS A 628 6.42 8.27 -2.30
C HIS A 628 6.59 8.88 -3.68
N SER A 629 6.73 10.18 -3.83
CA SER A 629 6.91 10.85 -5.12
C SER A 629 8.20 10.43 -5.82
N ARG A 630 8.18 10.41 -7.16
CA ARG A 630 9.35 10.19 -7.99
C ARG A 630 9.58 11.43 -8.84
N ILE A 631 10.80 11.96 -8.73
CA ILE A 631 11.25 13.17 -9.42
C ILE A 631 12.63 12.92 -9.98
N TYR A 632 12.81 13.17 -11.26
CA TYR A 632 14.10 13.05 -11.97
C TYR A 632 14.46 14.42 -12.55
N TRP A 633 15.40 15.09 -11.93
CA TRP A 633 15.88 16.40 -12.36
C TRP A 633 17.26 16.29 -12.98
N PHE A 634 17.42 16.96 -14.13
CA PHE A 634 18.65 17.04 -14.91
C PHE A 634 19.01 18.51 -15.11
N ARG A 635 20.30 18.87 -14.91
CA ARG A 635 20.77 20.24 -15.09
C ARG A 635 20.76 20.68 -16.57
N ASN A 636 21.04 19.76 -17.49
CA ASN A 636 20.95 19.97 -18.93
C ASN A 636 21.65 21.27 -19.44
N GLY A 637 22.90 21.50 -19.04
CA GLY A 637 23.66 22.69 -19.44
C GLY A 637 23.05 24.03 -18.99
N GLY A 638 22.13 23.99 -17.97
CA GLY A 638 21.41 25.16 -17.47
C GLY A 638 19.98 25.30 -18.02
N ASN A 639 19.58 24.47 -18.98
CA ASN A 639 18.20 24.37 -19.46
C ASN A 639 17.50 23.17 -18.76
N GLU A 640 17.23 23.34 -17.48
CA GLU A 640 16.79 22.28 -16.57
C GLU A 640 15.59 21.50 -17.10
N GLU A 641 15.65 20.17 -16.91
CA GLU A 641 14.57 19.26 -17.25
C GLU A 641 14.14 18.45 -16.03
N ILE A 642 12.81 18.29 -15.86
CA ILE A 642 12.22 17.49 -14.81
C ILE A 642 11.25 16.49 -15.40
N TYR A 643 11.37 15.25 -14.95
CA TYR A 643 10.37 14.20 -15.18
C TYR A 643 9.78 13.76 -13.85
N LEU A 644 8.45 13.62 -13.82
CA LEU A 644 7.66 13.13 -12.69
C LEU A 644 6.98 11.82 -13.10
N GLY A 645 6.61 10.97 -12.16
CA GLY A 645 5.80 9.79 -12.48
C GLY A 645 5.89 8.62 -11.52
N SER A 646 5.62 7.42 -12.02
CA SER A 646 5.39 6.24 -11.20
C SER A 646 6.60 5.32 -11.04
N ALA A 647 7.64 5.45 -11.88
CA ALA A 647 8.76 4.52 -11.94
C ALA A 647 9.82 4.77 -10.87
N ASP A 648 10.25 3.71 -10.19
CA ASP A 648 11.51 3.64 -9.46
C ASP A 648 12.61 3.05 -10.37
N LEU A 649 13.89 3.15 -10.00
CA LEU A 649 15.00 2.54 -10.74
C LEU A 649 15.28 1.11 -10.23
N MET A 650 14.28 0.23 -10.41
CA MET A 650 14.33 -1.17 -10.03
C MET A 650 14.05 -2.06 -11.26
N PRO A 651 14.62 -3.28 -11.33
CA PRO A 651 14.40 -4.19 -12.48
C PRO A 651 12.92 -4.44 -12.76
N ARG A 652 12.11 -4.59 -11.71
CA ARG A 652 10.66 -4.80 -11.85
C ARG A 652 9.95 -3.61 -12.49
N ASN A 653 10.32 -2.36 -12.13
CA ASN A 653 9.72 -1.15 -12.69
C ASN A 653 10.14 -0.93 -14.14
N LEU A 654 11.42 -1.18 -14.44
CA LEU A 654 11.98 -0.91 -15.76
C LEU A 654 11.65 -1.98 -16.81
N ASN A 655 11.38 -3.24 -16.38
CA ASN A 655 11.28 -4.40 -17.29
C ASN A 655 9.96 -5.17 -17.19
N ARG A 656 9.25 -5.13 -16.04
CA ARG A 656 8.07 -5.98 -15.77
C ARG A 656 6.83 -5.21 -15.36
N ARG A 657 6.85 -3.89 -15.53
CA ARG A 657 5.72 -3.01 -15.22
C ARG A 657 5.51 -2.00 -16.32
N VAL A 658 4.26 -1.60 -16.50
CA VAL A 658 3.94 -0.40 -17.25
C VAL A 658 4.02 0.78 -16.30
N GLU A 659 5.06 1.57 -16.45
CA GLU A 659 5.32 2.81 -15.71
C GLU A 659 5.35 4.00 -16.66
N VAL A 660 5.05 5.17 -16.15
CA VAL A 660 5.10 6.40 -16.93
C VAL A 660 5.88 7.48 -16.19
N LEU A 661 6.86 8.07 -16.87
CA LEU A 661 7.43 9.37 -16.49
C LEU A 661 6.99 10.40 -17.52
N PHE A 662 6.58 11.56 -17.05
CA PHE A 662 6.11 12.68 -17.87
C PHE A 662 6.93 13.94 -17.59
N PRO A 663 7.24 14.74 -18.63
CA PRO A 663 8.03 15.96 -18.50
C PRO A 663 7.20 17.10 -17.91
N VAL A 664 7.85 17.96 -17.11
CA VAL A 664 7.32 19.25 -16.69
C VAL A 664 7.79 20.30 -17.70
N ARG A 665 6.87 20.84 -18.51
CA ARG A 665 7.20 21.74 -19.62
C ARG A 665 7.28 23.21 -19.21
N SER A 666 6.47 23.63 -18.26
CA SER A 666 6.42 25.01 -17.80
C SER A 666 7.68 25.35 -16.99
N ALA A 667 8.46 26.34 -17.43
CA ALA A 667 9.63 26.81 -16.69
C ALA A 667 9.29 27.26 -15.26
N ARG A 668 8.10 27.82 -15.05
CA ARG A 668 7.58 28.19 -13.72
C ARG A 668 7.39 26.94 -12.85
N LEU A 669 6.84 25.86 -13.40
CA LEU A 669 6.65 24.61 -12.65
C LEU A 669 7.97 23.87 -12.43
N VAL A 670 8.91 23.93 -13.39
CA VAL A 670 10.28 23.41 -13.20
C VAL A 670 10.93 24.11 -12.00
N ALA A 671 10.90 25.44 -11.97
CA ALA A 671 11.42 26.20 -10.83
C ALA A 671 10.69 25.84 -9.52
N ARG A 672 9.35 25.71 -9.53
CA ARG A 672 8.58 25.30 -8.36
C ARG A 672 9.00 23.94 -7.82
N VAL A 673 9.14 22.92 -8.69
CA VAL A 673 9.55 21.56 -8.27
C VAL A 673 10.98 21.59 -7.72
N ARG A 674 11.90 22.33 -8.38
CA ARG A 674 13.27 22.46 -7.92
C ARG A 674 13.33 23.16 -6.55
N ASP A 675 12.77 24.39 -6.45
CA ASP A 675 13.01 25.28 -5.32
C ASP A 675 12.08 25.04 -4.14
N GLU A 676 10.80 24.68 -4.40
CA GLU A 676 9.81 24.49 -3.37
C GLU A 676 9.68 23.03 -2.91
N ILE A 677 10.20 22.04 -3.67
CA ILE A 677 10.07 20.61 -3.34
C ILE A 677 11.45 19.95 -3.19
N LEU A 678 12.30 19.91 -4.23
CA LEU A 678 13.57 19.19 -4.18
C LEU A 678 14.58 19.84 -3.23
N HIS A 679 14.76 21.15 -3.29
CA HIS A 679 15.71 21.85 -2.41
C HIS A 679 15.34 21.72 -0.93
N PRO A 680 14.08 21.85 -0.48
CA PRO A 680 13.70 21.56 0.90
C PRO A 680 14.05 20.13 1.33
N TYR A 681 13.83 19.11 0.51
CA TYR A 681 14.25 17.75 0.84
C TYR A 681 15.76 17.60 0.98
N LEU A 682 16.54 18.26 0.11
CA LEU A 682 18.01 18.26 0.19
C LEU A 682 18.51 19.04 1.41
N ALA A 683 17.78 20.05 1.85
CA ALA A 683 18.13 20.87 3.00
C ALA A 683 17.70 20.22 4.34
N ASP A 684 16.80 19.24 4.32
CA ASP A 684 16.35 18.55 5.53
C ASP A 684 17.52 18.01 6.34
N ASP A 685 17.57 18.39 7.63
CA ASP A 685 18.55 17.93 8.61
C ASP A 685 17.89 17.51 9.94
N ALA A 686 16.55 17.54 10.00
CA ALA A 686 15.78 17.03 11.12
C ALA A 686 15.51 15.53 10.96
N ASN A 687 14.89 15.14 9.84
CA ASN A 687 14.44 13.77 9.57
C ASN A 687 15.34 13.03 8.57
N ALA A 688 16.27 13.75 7.93
CA ALA A 688 17.16 13.17 6.94
C ALA A 688 18.25 12.28 7.56
N ARG A 689 18.47 11.11 6.96
CA ARG A 689 19.54 10.18 7.24
C ARG A 689 20.43 10.06 6.02
N GLN A 690 21.73 10.22 6.19
CA GLN A 690 22.72 10.06 5.12
C GLN A 690 23.24 8.64 5.08
N MET A 691 23.18 8.02 3.92
CA MET A 691 23.70 6.68 3.69
C MET A 691 25.22 6.68 3.57
N ARG A 692 25.85 5.70 4.20
CA ARG A 692 27.29 5.41 4.11
C ARG A 692 27.59 4.34 3.06
N GLY A 693 28.86 4.21 2.67
CA GLY A 693 29.27 3.21 1.68
C GLY A 693 29.10 1.76 2.11
N ASP A 694 28.91 1.48 3.39
CA ASP A 694 28.60 0.15 3.94
C ASP A 694 27.09 -0.16 3.93
N GLY A 695 26.23 0.80 3.59
CA GLY A 695 24.76 0.67 3.59
C GLY A 695 24.09 1.12 4.89
N SER A 696 24.86 1.46 5.92
CA SER A 696 24.32 2.04 7.14
C SER A 696 23.86 3.49 6.94
N TYR A 697 23.00 3.98 7.80
CA TYR A 697 22.49 5.34 7.77
C TYR A 697 22.83 6.08 9.06
N THR A 698 23.17 7.34 8.94
CA THR A 698 23.43 8.22 10.08
C THR A 698 22.61 9.48 9.96
N PRO A 699 22.17 10.08 11.08
CA PRO A 699 21.56 11.40 11.06
C PRO A 699 22.45 12.39 10.31
N LYS A 700 21.81 13.20 9.48
CA LYS A 700 22.52 14.30 8.82
C LYS A 700 22.92 15.34 9.88
N PRO A 701 24.12 15.95 9.78
CA PRO A 701 24.52 16.98 10.74
C PRO A 701 23.47 18.09 10.80
N ARG A 702 23.00 18.39 12.02
CA ARG A 702 21.99 19.44 12.24
C ARG A 702 22.62 20.83 12.10
N HIS A 703 22.09 21.64 11.20
CA HIS A 703 22.46 23.03 10.98
C HIS A 703 21.31 24.01 11.29
N GLY A 704 20.25 23.55 11.92
CA GLY A 704 19.08 24.34 12.24
C GLY A 704 17.84 23.52 12.54
N GLY A 705 17.86 22.21 12.35
CA GLY A 705 16.72 21.32 12.54
C GLY A 705 15.60 21.58 11.52
N PHE A 706 15.99 21.76 10.27
CA PHE A 706 15.04 22.00 9.18
C PHE A 706 14.32 20.72 8.78
N ASP A 707 13.01 20.70 8.97
CA ASP A 707 12.08 19.64 8.61
C ASP A 707 11.36 20.03 7.32
N SER A 708 11.60 19.27 6.25
CA SER A 708 10.98 19.51 4.94
C SER A 708 9.45 19.29 4.95
N GLN A 709 8.96 18.25 5.64
CA GLN A 709 7.52 17.95 5.72
C GLN A 709 6.78 19.00 6.53
N ALA A 710 7.34 19.45 7.65
CA ALA A 710 6.79 20.56 8.43
C ALA A 710 6.80 21.87 7.61
N ARG A 711 7.85 22.11 6.81
CA ARG A 711 7.91 23.26 5.89
C ARG A 711 6.78 23.23 4.88
N PHE A 712 6.52 22.10 4.25
CA PHE A 712 5.44 21.94 3.26
C PHE A 712 4.07 22.16 3.89
N LEU A 713 3.85 21.63 5.11
CA LEU A 713 2.62 21.89 5.88
C LEU A 713 2.45 23.38 6.15
N ALA A 714 3.49 24.06 6.60
CA ALA A 714 3.43 25.49 6.91
C ALA A 714 3.15 26.37 5.68
N GLN A 715 3.62 25.94 4.51
CA GLN A 715 3.42 26.69 3.26
C GLN A 715 2.05 26.45 2.61
N ARG A 716 1.50 25.24 2.70
CA ARG A 716 0.36 24.79 1.90
C ARG A 716 -0.86 24.40 2.71
N ALA A 717 -0.68 23.81 3.89
CA ALA A 717 -1.78 23.34 4.71
C ALA A 717 -2.18 24.39 5.75
N ARG A 718 -3.48 24.42 6.08
CA ARG A 718 -4.00 25.24 7.17
C ARG A 718 -4.22 24.35 8.40
N PRO A 719 -3.80 24.76 9.61
CA PRO A 719 -4.14 24.05 10.82
C PRO A 719 -5.66 24.06 11.04
N VAL A 720 -6.22 22.92 11.44
CA VAL A 720 -7.61 22.84 11.89
C VAL A 720 -7.66 23.44 13.30
N ALA A 721 -8.50 24.43 13.52
CA ALA A 721 -8.78 24.90 14.87
C ALA A 721 -9.42 23.73 15.67
N PRO A 722 -9.05 23.50 16.94
CA PRO A 722 -9.69 22.48 17.75
C PRO A 722 -11.18 22.82 17.90
N ASP A 723 -12.03 21.91 17.43
CA ASP A 723 -13.48 22.09 17.50
C ASP A 723 -13.92 22.00 18.97
N ARG A 724 -14.40 23.09 19.50
CA ARG A 724 -15.00 23.13 20.82
C ARG A 724 -16.46 22.72 20.69
N GLY A 725 -16.72 21.41 20.54
CA GLY A 725 -18.06 20.85 20.63
C GLY A 725 -18.63 20.32 19.33
N ALA A 726 -18.05 19.29 18.78
CA ALA A 726 -18.73 18.41 17.83
C ALA A 726 -19.12 17.13 18.58
N GLU A 727 -20.42 16.94 18.75
CA GLU A 727 -21.00 15.66 19.13
C GLU A 727 -20.50 14.57 18.18
N ALA A 728 -20.12 13.44 18.76
CA ALA A 728 -19.55 12.29 18.08
C ALA A 728 -20.33 11.90 16.82
N ARG A 729 -19.76 12.20 15.65
CA ARG A 729 -20.09 11.48 14.42
C ARG A 729 -19.15 10.29 14.35
N ASN A 730 -19.75 9.14 14.58
CA ASN A 730 -19.10 7.84 14.50
C ASN A 730 -18.37 7.66 13.17
N GLY A 731 -17.12 7.28 13.22
CA GLY A 731 -16.47 6.40 12.25
C GLY A 731 -15.68 7.01 11.12
N ASP A 732 -14.68 7.85 11.38
CA ASP A 732 -13.54 8.00 10.46
C ASP A 732 -12.25 7.52 11.14
N GLY A 733 -12.21 6.24 11.46
CA GLY A 733 -10.95 5.56 11.68
C GLY A 733 -10.15 5.60 10.38
N LEU A 734 -8.87 5.97 10.45
CA LEU A 734 -7.95 5.86 9.33
C LEU A 734 -8.02 4.41 8.80
N PRO A 735 -8.29 4.20 7.49
CA PRO A 735 -8.32 2.85 6.95
C PRO A 735 -6.96 2.20 7.12
N ASP A 736 -7.00 0.95 7.39
CA ASP A 736 -5.86 0.09 7.59
C ASP A 736 -5.09 -0.06 6.28
N LEU A 737 -3.97 0.64 6.12
CA LEU A 737 -3.13 0.57 4.92
C LEU A 737 -2.30 -0.72 4.87
N PHE A 738 -2.30 -1.48 5.96
CA PHE A 738 -1.46 -2.68 6.14
C PHE A 738 -2.24 -3.88 6.67
N THR A 739 -3.53 -3.79 6.94
CA THR A 739 -4.30 -4.98 7.30
C THR A 739 -4.57 -5.79 6.06
N ASN A 740 -3.95 -6.93 6.02
CA ASN A 740 -4.55 -8.10 5.43
C ASN A 740 -5.84 -8.35 6.21
N GLU A 741 -6.99 -8.02 5.66
CA GLU A 741 -8.18 -8.69 6.12
C GLU A 741 -7.94 -10.18 5.86
N THR A 742 -7.63 -10.91 6.92
CA THR A 742 -7.74 -12.36 6.89
C THR A 742 -9.20 -12.62 6.61
N VAL A 743 -9.47 -13.06 5.41
CA VAL A 743 -10.77 -13.62 5.07
C VAL A 743 -10.91 -14.83 5.96
N ASP A 744 -11.78 -14.72 6.95
CA ASP A 744 -12.12 -15.83 7.81
C ASP A 744 -12.58 -17.00 6.95
N ASP A 745 -12.15 -18.18 7.36
CA ASP A 745 -12.53 -19.48 6.84
C ASP A 745 -13.99 -19.82 7.25
N GLU A 746 -14.89 -18.88 6.99
CA GLU A 746 -16.31 -19.11 7.13
C GLU A 746 -16.99 -18.97 5.77
N SER A 747 -17.77 -20.02 5.44
CA SER A 747 -18.76 -20.04 4.38
C SER A 747 -19.45 -18.68 4.24
N PRO A 748 -19.75 -18.22 3.02
CA PRO A 748 -20.30 -16.90 2.79
C PRO A 748 -21.54 -16.66 3.66
N SER A 749 -21.36 -16.03 4.80
CA SER A 749 -22.43 -15.37 5.50
C SER A 749 -22.79 -14.15 4.65
N GLU A 750 -24.08 -13.98 4.43
CA GLU A 750 -24.68 -12.87 3.69
C GLU A 750 -24.01 -11.54 4.04
N PRO A 751 -23.82 -10.66 3.05
CA PRO A 751 -23.21 -9.35 3.27
C PRO A 751 -24.04 -8.57 4.29
N SER A 752 -23.55 -8.43 5.50
CA SER A 752 -24.14 -7.54 6.50
C SER A 752 -23.73 -6.09 6.24
N GLY A 753 -24.07 -5.61 5.07
CA GLY A 753 -24.22 -4.19 4.81
C GLY A 753 -25.55 -3.76 5.38
N LYS A 754 -25.58 -3.12 6.53
CA LYS A 754 -26.77 -2.42 7.01
C LYS A 754 -27.11 -1.26 6.09
N ILE A 755 -27.73 -1.57 4.94
CA ILE A 755 -28.65 -0.65 4.29
C ILE A 755 -29.88 -0.65 5.20
N ALA A 756 -30.22 0.49 5.74
CA ALA A 756 -31.38 0.65 6.61
C ALA A 756 -32.62 0.04 5.93
N PRO A 757 -33.39 -0.84 6.62
CA PRO A 757 -34.41 -1.68 5.99
C PRO A 757 -35.58 -0.92 5.38
N ASN A 758 -35.69 0.38 5.54
CA ASN A 758 -36.86 1.17 5.16
C ASN A 758 -36.79 1.79 3.76
N GLY A 759 -35.62 1.99 3.15
CA GLY A 759 -35.55 2.60 1.80
C GLY A 759 -35.90 1.60 0.68
N LEU A 760 -35.47 0.34 0.83
CA LEU A 760 -35.68 -0.66 -0.22
C LEU A 760 -37.12 -1.23 -0.21
N LYS A 761 -37.73 -1.33 0.98
CA LYS A 761 -39.15 -1.76 1.08
C LYS A 761 -40.11 -0.75 0.46
N THR A 762 -39.79 0.55 0.57
CA THR A 762 -40.65 1.61 0.01
C THR A 762 -40.51 1.69 -1.51
N ALA A 763 -39.29 1.52 -2.05
CA ALA A 763 -39.05 1.50 -3.48
C ALA A 763 -39.60 0.24 -4.18
N LEU A 764 -39.55 -0.93 -3.53
CA LEU A 764 -40.17 -2.15 -4.05
C LEU A 764 -41.70 -2.12 -3.96
N ALA A 765 -42.24 -1.58 -2.86
CA ALA A 765 -43.67 -1.48 -2.68
C ALA A 765 -44.37 -0.51 -3.70
N SER A 766 -43.71 0.59 -4.07
CA SER A 766 -44.23 1.52 -5.11
C SER A 766 -44.17 0.93 -6.51
N LYS A 767 -43.14 0.11 -6.82
CA LYS A 767 -43.05 -0.57 -8.13
C LYS A 767 -43.94 -1.79 -8.27
N ILE A 768 -44.37 -2.39 -7.16
CA ILE A 768 -45.29 -3.54 -7.19
C ILE A 768 -46.76 -3.09 -7.28
N ALA A 769 -47.08 -1.87 -6.84
CA ALA A 769 -48.45 -1.33 -6.92
C ALA A 769 -48.90 -0.94 -8.34
N ASP A 770 -47.98 -0.75 -9.29
CA ASP A 770 -48.26 -0.36 -10.68
C ASP A 770 -48.21 -1.54 -11.68
N LEU A 771 -48.13 -2.78 -11.21
CA LEU A 771 -48.07 -3.96 -12.07
C LEU A 771 -49.42 -4.71 -12.10
N ASP A 772 -50.02 -4.76 -13.27
CA ASP A 772 -51.22 -5.57 -13.56
C ASP A 772 -50.90 -7.07 -13.48
N VAL A 773 -51.17 -7.67 -12.34
CA VAL A 773 -50.75 -9.02 -11.92
C VAL A 773 -51.36 -10.13 -12.81
N SER A 774 -52.42 -9.83 -13.56
CA SER A 774 -53.13 -10.83 -14.39
C SER A 774 -52.41 -11.21 -15.67
N ARG A 775 -51.58 -10.34 -16.21
CA ARG A 775 -50.88 -10.56 -17.49
C ARG A 775 -49.52 -11.21 -17.37
N GLN A 776 -48.86 -11.11 -16.20
CA GLN A 776 -47.48 -11.58 -15.98
C GLN A 776 -47.37 -12.98 -15.36
N LEU A 777 -48.45 -13.57 -14.85
CA LEU A 777 -48.42 -14.97 -14.37
C LEU A 777 -48.25 -16.00 -15.52
N GLY A 778 -48.50 -15.60 -16.77
CA GLY A 778 -48.22 -16.42 -17.96
C GLY A 778 -46.74 -16.52 -18.26
N ASP A 779 -46.01 -15.41 -18.15
CA ASP A 779 -44.58 -15.32 -18.50
C ASP A 779 -43.68 -15.98 -17.44
N LEU A 780 -44.05 -15.88 -16.14
CA LEU A 780 -43.35 -16.56 -15.08
C LEU A 780 -43.43 -18.09 -15.14
N ARG A 781 -44.52 -18.64 -15.64
CA ARG A 781 -44.68 -20.10 -15.86
C ARG A 781 -43.87 -20.59 -17.06
N SER A 782 -43.66 -19.77 -18.07
CA SER A 782 -42.82 -20.11 -19.24
C SER A 782 -41.33 -20.08 -18.84
N ILE A 783 -40.89 -19.10 -18.03
CA ILE A 783 -39.52 -18.98 -17.51
C ILE A 783 -39.22 -20.16 -16.57
N THR A 784 -40.14 -20.54 -15.69
CA THR A 784 -40.00 -21.69 -14.79
C THR A 784 -39.91 -23.01 -15.54
N ARG A 785 -40.59 -23.12 -16.69
CA ARG A 785 -40.52 -24.30 -17.57
C ARG A 785 -39.19 -24.38 -18.33
N ALA A 786 -38.70 -23.26 -18.87
CA ALA A 786 -37.40 -23.18 -19.51
C ALA A 786 -36.23 -23.53 -18.56
N VAL A 787 -36.28 -23.04 -17.31
CA VAL A 787 -35.31 -23.35 -16.28
C VAL A 787 -35.36 -24.81 -15.85
N LYS A 788 -36.52 -25.47 -15.85
CA LYS A 788 -36.65 -26.92 -15.57
C LYS A 788 -36.18 -27.79 -16.71
N ASP A 789 -36.38 -27.38 -17.94
CA ASP A 789 -35.93 -28.12 -19.12
C ASP A 789 -34.41 -28.07 -19.28
N ASP A 790 -33.75 -26.94 -18.93
CA ASP A 790 -32.29 -26.79 -18.88
C ASP A 790 -31.65 -27.60 -17.74
N ALA A 791 -32.29 -27.66 -16.56
CA ALA A 791 -31.80 -28.41 -15.41
C ALA A 791 -31.76 -29.94 -15.61
N ASN A 792 -32.60 -30.46 -16.49
CA ASN A 792 -32.62 -31.90 -16.82
C ASN A 792 -31.58 -32.31 -17.89
N ALA A 793 -30.94 -31.37 -18.56
CA ALA A 793 -29.97 -31.63 -19.65
C ALA A 793 -28.51 -31.77 -19.18
N TRP A 794 -28.20 -31.43 -17.91
CA TRP A 794 -26.81 -31.42 -17.42
C TRP A 794 -26.62 -32.27 -16.17
N THR A 795 -26.02 -33.41 -16.32
CA THR A 795 -25.54 -34.31 -15.22
C THR A 795 -24.15 -33.87 -14.74
N GLY A 796 -24.02 -32.75 -14.00
CA GLY A 796 -22.72 -32.31 -13.52
C GLY A 796 -22.69 -30.96 -12.78
N TRP A 797 -23.81 -30.52 -12.24
CA TRP A 797 -23.86 -29.26 -11.53
C TRP A 797 -23.28 -29.33 -10.10
N PRO A 798 -22.51 -28.29 -9.66
CA PRO A 798 -22.04 -28.21 -8.28
C PRO A 798 -23.21 -28.11 -7.29
N PRO A 799 -23.03 -28.59 -6.02
CA PRO A 799 -24.10 -28.65 -5.00
C PRO A 799 -24.80 -27.34 -4.68
N GLU A 800 -24.17 -26.21 -4.92
CA GLU A 800 -24.67 -24.86 -4.60
C GLU A 800 -25.80 -24.41 -5.54
N LYS A 801 -25.72 -24.73 -6.81
CA LYS A 801 -26.80 -24.40 -7.75
C LYS A 801 -28.08 -25.18 -7.47
N ALA A 802 -27.95 -26.43 -7.00
CA ALA A 802 -29.08 -27.22 -6.56
C ALA A 802 -29.75 -26.68 -5.28
N ARG A 803 -29.01 -25.90 -4.48
CA ARG A 803 -29.54 -25.22 -3.27
C ARG A 803 -30.31 -23.94 -3.66
N MET A 804 -29.82 -23.19 -4.65
CA MET A 804 -30.48 -21.99 -5.14
C MET A 804 -31.81 -22.30 -5.87
N THR A 805 -31.87 -23.40 -6.59
CA THR A 805 -33.12 -23.87 -7.23
C THR A 805 -34.16 -24.25 -6.15
N ARG A 806 -33.74 -24.88 -5.06
CA ARG A 806 -34.64 -25.20 -3.91
C ARG A 806 -35.12 -23.97 -3.17
N LEU A 807 -34.28 -22.93 -3.01
CA LEU A 807 -34.68 -21.67 -2.38
C LEU A 807 -35.68 -20.88 -3.23
N LEU A 808 -35.51 -20.92 -4.55
CA LEU A 808 -36.49 -20.33 -5.50
C LEU A 808 -37.82 -21.08 -5.48
N GLU A 809 -37.82 -22.41 -5.38
CA GLU A 809 -39.03 -23.22 -5.25
C GLU A 809 -39.75 -22.97 -3.91
N GLN A 810 -39.03 -22.80 -2.81
CA GLN A 810 -39.61 -22.44 -1.51
C GLN A 810 -40.15 -21.01 -1.47
N GLY A 811 -39.49 -20.07 -2.09
CA GLY A 811 -39.95 -18.67 -2.24
C GLY A 811 -41.21 -18.57 -3.05
N LEU A 812 -41.30 -19.27 -4.17
CA LEU A 812 -42.50 -19.33 -5.04
C LEU A 812 -43.66 -20.04 -4.36
N SER A 813 -43.44 -21.11 -3.58
CA SER A 813 -44.48 -21.81 -2.79
C SER A 813 -45.11 -20.91 -1.74
N THR A 814 -44.28 -20.05 -1.11
CA THR A 814 -44.74 -19.10 -0.08
C THR A 814 -45.57 -17.96 -0.64
N ILE A 815 -45.27 -17.51 -1.90
CA ILE A 815 -46.04 -16.48 -2.59
C ILE A 815 -47.38 -17.01 -3.06
N VAL A 816 -47.44 -18.24 -3.57
CA VAL A 816 -48.67 -18.89 -4.04
C VAL A 816 -49.63 -19.20 -2.91
N THR A 817 -49.13 -19.55 -1.71
CA THR A 817 -49.95 -19.81 -0.51
C THR A 817 -50.52 -18.54 0.13
N LYS A 818 -49.75 -17.41 0.05
CA LYS A 818 -50.28 -16.12 0.53
C LYS A 818 -51.25 -15.46 -0.42
N GLY A 819 -51.18 -15.74 -1.73
CA GLY A 819 -52.15 -15.23 -2.71
C GLY A 819 -53.52 -15.93 -2.69
N LYS A 820 -53.62 -17.13 -2.10
CA LYS A 820 -54.91 -17.86 -1.94
C LYS A 820 -55.74 -17.50 -0.70
N ASN A 821 -55.11 -16.87 0.27
CA ASN A 821 -55.78 -16.48 1.55
C ASN A 821 -56.16 -14.99 1.59
N GLY A 822 -56.07 -14.25 0.48
CA GLY A 822 -56.38 -12.82 0.38
C GLY A 822 -57.67 -12.48 -0.37
N SER A 823 -58.48 -13.47 -0.81
CA SER A 823 -59.69 -13.22 -1.56
C SER A 823 -61.00 -13.54 -0.81
N ASP A 824 -60.98 -13.55 0.53
CA ASP A 824 -62.18 -13.51 1.33
C ASP A 824 -61.92 -12.63 2.57
N ARG A 825 -62.04 -11.31 2.34
CA ARG A 825 -62.52 -10.26 3.27
C ARG A 825 -62.46 -8.90 2.60
#